data_7a918bf8659e3e7c35c164bb15a50736
#
_entry.id   7a918bf8659e3e7c35c164bb15a50736
#
_cell.length_a   1.000
_cell.length_b   1.000
_cell.length_c   1.000
_cell.angle_alpha   90.00
_cell.angle_beta   90.00
_cell.angle_gamma   90.00
#
_symmetry.space_group_name_H-M   'P 1'
#
loop_
_entity.id
_entity.type
_entity.pdbx_description
1 polymer ?
#
loop_
_entity_poly.entity_id
_entity_poly.type
_entity_poly.pdbx_seq_one_letter_code
_entity_poly.pdbx_strand_id
1 'polypeptide(L)'
;MKHFFTILGGLLLALAGGAEEPEFYVGACTHFAQNKGTPSQNLEMAAHAGIVSIRDEVSWQRVERQKGKLVIPDYFGKYLDEAVKRGIRPLIIFDYGNRFYDGGNYPASDEALEGFARYCEAIVRYAGDRVKLYQVWNEWDGGCGMRGYGRGTPEGYVKLLKTVYPRLKKIAPDAIIISNSVCTGEKFLENTFRLGVLDYCDAIGFHTYNYTLLHTPVEAWFKRMQNLRKLIHSYNGGKDKPVFITEMGYPNHLSNSGSSEEESAIKLARLYLYARTLPFLKGLYWYDFQDDGWNSAHNENNFGLVRADLTPKLPYFAMKSLAARLSRAELLESETRDGLLLLRFRNGKEQFLAAINQRPGVDLQLIFTDTGSSRDALTLELVGSAPLTRSWGFRDWTARKAEVIPNQLSVTVGEMPLLLSGNVEKVRLTEVRPHAFDRTRLVKTAGLRLPAAFAEVLPAGETAQTMPFGTYRQLTDSRYGGLNDLSAGFRANYTRDALLLELEVKDNVFHQPETAIETAWKGDSIQLAFQCIGAPFSVRTEIDAALIGGKPAVMVRAAQGDRSRVPQCRIERRGERTVVYHLTIPARLFGLKAFDSGAMLTGSLLINDNDGNGRKGFLSWGSGIGIHKDPGLYNLFIFK
;
A
#
# COMPACT_ATOMS: atom_id res chain seq x y z
N MET A 1 16.09 -47.57 -27.01
CA MET A 1 14.79 -47.81 -26.36
C MET A 1 15.04 -48.13 -24.91
N LYS A 2 14.27 -47.55 -24.00
CA LYS A 2 14.35 -47.57 -22.52
C LYS A 2 15.37 -46.59 -21.96
N HIS A 3 14.80 -45.41 -21.54
CA HIS A 3 15.03 -44.69 -20.29
C HIS A 3 14.29 -43.34 -20.37
N PHE A 4 13.02 -43.39 -20.07
CA PHE A 4 12.22 -42.23 -19.64
C PHE A 4 11.13 -42.77 -18.69
N PHE A 5 10.94 -42.14 -17.62
CA PHE A 5 10.04 -42.35 -16.47
C PHE A 5 10.76 -42.77 -15.19
N THR A 6 11.11 -41.77 -14.39
CA THR A 6 10.97 -41.79 -12.94
C THR A 6 11.39 -40.42 -12.38
N ILE A 7 10.54 -39.42 -12.39
CA ILE A 7 10.50 -38.30 -11.45
C ILE A 7 9.04 -37.83 -11.40
N LEU A 8 8.21 -38.53 -10.65
CA LEU A 8 6.92 -38.04 -10.16
C LEU A 8 6.52 -38.91 -8.97
N GLY A 9 7.00 -38.56 -7.81
CA GLY A 9 6.69 -39.34 -6.59
C GLY A 9 7.37 -38.75 -5.36
N GLY A 10 7.09 -37.50 -5.03
CA GLY A 10 7.72 -36.90 -3.85
C GLY A 10 7.07 -35.61 -3.40
N LEU A 11 5.72 -35.51 -3.48
CA LEU A 11 5.02 -34.33 -2.93
C LEU A 11 3.61 -34.71 -2.46
N LEU A 12 3.52 -35.67 -1.54
CA LEU A 12 2.26 -36.01 -0.89
C LEU A 12 2.52 -36.75 0.41
N LEU A 13 3.12 -36.05 1.40
CA LEU A 13 3.15 -36.47 2.81
C LEU A 13 3.63 -35.32 3.68
N ALA A 14 2.81 -34.26 3.82
CA ALA A 14 2.94 -33.24 4.85
C ALA A 14 1.57 -32.62 5.16
N LEU A 15 0.60 -33.49 5.50
CA LEU A 15 -0.72 -33.08 5.95
C LEU A 15 -1.06 -33.82 7.23
N ALA A 16 -0.33 -33.53 8.34
CA ALA A 16 -0.74 -33.82 9.72
C ALA A 16 0.23 -33.20 10.75
N GLY A 17 0.86 -32.08 10.45
CA GLY A 17 1.50 -31.24 11.45
C GLY A 17 0.74 -29.92 11.48
N GLY A 18 0.13 -29.55 12.59
CA GLY A 18 -0.48 -28.22 12.72
C GLY A 18 0.57 -27.18 12.36
N ALA A 19 0.25 -26.31 11.40
CA ALA A 19 1.18 -25.26 11.01
C ALA A 19 1.55 -24.44 12.25
N GLU A 20 2.86 -24.28 12.49
CA GLU A 20 3.41 -23.52 13.59
C GLU A 20 2.79 -22.13 13.67
N GLU A 21 2.45 -21.65 14.87
CA GLU A 21 1.88 -20.32 15.06
C GLU A 21 2.88 -19.24 14.59
N PRO A 22 2.42 -18.21 13.86
CA PRO A 22 3.32 -17.17 13.42
C PRO A 22 3.81 -16.32 14.61
N GLU A 23 5.04 -15.87 14.56
CA GLU A 23 5.60 -14.89 15.50
C GLU A 23 4.85 -13.55 15.44
N PHE A 24 4.31 -13.25 14.24
CA PHE A 24 3.55 -12.05 13.97
C PHE A 24 2.52 -12.29 12.87
N TYR A 25 1.26 -11.93 13.13
CA TYR A 25 0.18 -12.07 12.16
C TYR A 25 0.22 -10.94 11.13
N VAL A 26 0.88 -11.19 9.99
CA VAL A 26 0.77 -10.31 8.82
C VAL A 26 -0.55 -10.61 8.14
N GLY A 27 -1.51 -9.71 8.29
CA GLY A 27 -2.88 -9.92 7.86
C GLY A 27 -3.39 -8.89 6.86
N ALA A 28 -4.58 -9.18 6.31
CA ALA A 28 -5.38 -8.23 5.54
C ALA A 28 -6.86 -8.38 5.88
N CYS A 29 -7.61 -7.28 5.82
CA CYS A 29 -9.06 -7.30 5.94
C CYS A 29 -9.69 -7.77 4.61
N THR A 30 -10.75 -8.54 4.70
CA THR A 30 -11.59 -8.96 3.57
C THR A 30 -13.04 -8.64 3.86
N HIS A 31 -13.87 -8.56 2.83
CA HIS A 31 -15.29 -8.24 2.95
C HIS A 31 -16.18 -9.33 2.33
N PHE A 32 -15.83 -10.60 2.54
CA PHE A 32 -16.61 -11.73 2.00
C PHE A 32 -18.02 -11.77 2.57
N ALA A 33 -18.19 -11.41 3.85
CA ALA A 33 -19.50 -11.27 4.45
C ALA A 33 -20.37 -10.20 3.79
N GLN A 34 -19.74 -9.19 3.16
CA GLN A 34 -20.42 -8.12 2.41
C GLN A 34 -20.57 -8.45 0.92
N ASN A 35 -20.25 -9.68 0.51
CA ASN A 35 -20.21 -10.15 -0.88
C ASN A 35 -19.21 -9.36 -1.77
N LYS A 36 -18.11 -8.90 -1.18
CA LYS A 36 -16.99 -8.29 -1.89
C LYS A 36 -15.90 -9.31 -2.13
N GLY A 37 -15.45 -9.39 -3.37
CA GLY A 37 -14.45 -10.35 -3.78
C GLY A 37 -14.96 -11.80 -3.90
N THR A 38 -14.09 -12.66 -4.41
CA THR A 38 -14.30 -14.10 -4.53
C THR A 38 -13.34 -14.83 -3.57
N PRO A 39 -13.82 -15.49 -2.51
CA PRO A 39 -12.94 -16.06 -1.48
C PRO A 39 -11.79 -16.91 -2.05
N SER A 40 -12.04 -17.79 -3.00
CA SER A 40 -11.00 -18.66 -3.57
C SER A 40 -9.89 -17.86 -4.28
N GLN A 41 -10.24 -16.83 -5.08
CA GLN A 41 -9.27 -16.01 -5.81
C GLN A 41 -8.52 -15.06 -4.88
N ASN A 42 -9.24 -14.37 -3.99
CA ASN A 42 -8.63 -13.44 -3.04
C ASN A 42 -7.66 -14.16 -2.10
N LEU A 43 -8.07 -15.33 -1.56
CA LEU A 43 -7.22 -16.11 -0.65
C LEU A 43 -6.01 -16.72 -1.35
N GLU A 44 -6.12 -17.07 -2.62
CA GLU A 44 -4.98 -17.52 -3.42
C GLU A 44 -3.96 -16.40 -3.61
N MET A 45 -4.42 -15.21 -3.96
CA MET A 45 -3.55 -14.04 -4.08
C MET A 45 -2.96 -13.61 -2.73
N ALA A 46 -3.75 -13.68 -1.64
CA ALA A 46 -3.26 -13.39 -0.29
C ALA A 46 -2.15 -14.38 0.13
N ALA A 47 -2.35 -15.67 -0.09
CA ALA A 47 -1.33 -16.70 0.14
C ALA A 47 -0.08 -16.47 -0.72
N HIS A 48 -0.26 -16.12 -2.01
CA HIS A 48 0.86 -15.79 -2.91
C HIS A 48 1.64 -14.53 -2.46
N ALA A 49 0.95 -13.58 -1.80
CA ALA A 49 1.61 -12.45 -1.16
C ALA A 49 2.26 -12.79 0.19
N GLY A 50 2.13 -14.03 0.68
CA GLY A 50 2.69 -14.46 1.97
C GLY A 50 1.87 -13.98 3.19
N ILE A 51 0.64 -13.48 2.98
CA ILE A 51 -0.28 -13.09 4.04
C ILE A 51 -0.69 -14.36 4.79
N VAL A 52 -0.56 -14.34 6.13
CA VAL A 52 -0.80 -15.51 6.98
C VAL A 52 -2.13 -15.46 7.71
N SER A 53 -2.83 -14.33 7.64
CA SER A 53 -4.13 -14.17 8.29
C SER A 53 -5.05 -13.24 7.48
N ILE A 54 -6.35 -13.50 7.57
CA ILE A 54 -7.38 -12.58 7.07
C ILE A 54 -8.31 -12.20 8.21
N ARG A 55 -8.92 -11.02 8.12
CA ARG A 55 -9.93 -10.54 9.06
C ARG A 55 -11.23 -10.29 8.32
N ASP A 56 -12.29 -10.98 8.73
CA ASP A 56 -13.63 -10.86 8.15
C ASP A 56 -14.70 -11.07 9.23
N GLU A 57 -15.93 -10.77 8.89
CA GLU A 57 -17.06 -10.82 9.81
C GLU A 57 -18.02 -11.96 9.54
N VAL A 58 -18.80 -12.33 10.56
CA VAL A 58 -20.01 -13.14 10.40
C VAL A 58 -21.12 -12.52 11.24
N SER A 59 -22.01 -11.76 10.61
CA SER A 59 -22.94 -10.92 11.35
C SER A 59 -24.02 -11.72 12.10
N TRP A 60 -24.33 -11.30 13.34
CA TRP A 60 -25.38 -11.89 14.15
C TRP A 60 -26.74 -11.94 13.44
N GLN A 61 -27.10 -10.90 12.69
CA GLN A 61 -28.36 -10.84 11.94
C GLN A 61 -28.47 -11.94 10.87
N ARG A 62 -27.32 -12.37 10.28
CA ARG A 62 -27.30 -13.44 9.28
C ARG A 62 -27.37 -14.82 9.92
N VAL A 63 -26.82 -14.98 11.11
CA VAL A 63 -26.81 -16.24 11.86
C VAL A 63 -28.16 -16.49 12.54
N GLU A 64 -28.80 -15.45 13.05
CA GLU A 64 -30.10 -15.53 13.73
C GLU A 64 -31.17 -14.74 12.97
N ARG A 65 -31.69 -15.33 11.89
CA ARG A 65 -32.75 -14.77 11.05
C ARG A 65 -34.15 -14.92 11.66
N GLN A 66 -34.28 -15.85 12.60
CA GLN A 66 -35.47 -16.10 13.43
C GLN A 66 -35.00 -16.10 14.88
N LYS A 67 -35.69 -15.36 15.75
CA LYS A 67 -35.32 -15.22 17.17
C LYS A 67 -35.16 -16.60 17.84
N GLY A 68 -34.00 -16.83 18.45
CA GLY A 68 -33.65 -18.06 19.14
C GLY A 68 -33.17 -19.21 18.23
N LYS A 69 -33.17 -19.04 16.89
CA LYS A 69 -32.71 -20.07 15.94
C LYS A 69 -31.42 -19.62 15.26
N LEU A 70 -30.31 -20.24 15.67
CA LEU A 70 -28.98 -19.98 15.12
C LEU A 70 -28.70 -20.95 13.97
N VAL A 71 -28.39 -20.42 12.80
CA VAL A 71 -28.06 -21.20 11.58
C VAL A 71 -26.82 -20.54 10.95
N ILE A 72 -25.73 -21.29 10.89
CA ILE A 72 -24.49 -20.80 10.30
C ILE A 72 -24.65 -20.70 8.77
N PRO A 73 -24.36 -19.52 8.17
CA PRO A 73 -24.46 -19.37 6.72
C PRO A 73 -23.40 -20.21 5.96
N ASP A 74 -23.79 -20.82 4.86
CA ASP A 74 -22.90 -21.70 4.06
C ASP A 74 -21.64 -20.99 3.57
N TYR A 75 -21.71 -19.70 3.23
CA TYR A 75 -20.55 -18.95 2.75
C TYR A 75 -19.44 -18.92 3.79
N PHE A 76 -19.79 -18.86 5.09
CA PHE A 76 -18.84 -18.80 6.18
C PHE A 76 -17.97 -20.06 6.25
N GLY A 77 -18.59 -21.25 6.19
CA GLY A 77 -17.84 -22.51 6.15
C GLY A 77 -16.93 -22.61 4.94
N LYS A 78 -17.44 -22.22 3.76
CA LYS A 78 -16.69 -22.29 2.51
C LYS A 78 -15.42 -21.43 2.55
N TYR A 79 -15.50 -20.19 3.00
CA TYR A 79 -14.30 -19.36 3.03
C TYR A 79 -13.32 -19.78 4.14
N LEU A 80 -13.82 -20.31 5.28
CA LEU A 80 -12.94 -20.87 6.32
C LEU A 80 -12.11 -22.04 5.76
N ASP A 81 -12.77 -22.97 5.07
CA ASP A 81 -12.11 -24.14 4.49
C ASP A 81 -11.08 -23.72 3.42
N GLU A 82 -11.42 -22.74 2.57
CA GLU A 82 -10.50 -22.18 1.58
C GLU A 82 -9.31 -21.45 2.21
N ALA A 83 -9.50 -20.73 3.33
CA ALA A 83 -8.43 -20.07 4.06
C ALA A 83 -7.46 -21.09 4.68
N VAL A 84 -7.99 -22.06 5.44
CA VAL A 84 -7.20 -23.10 6.11
C VAL A 84 -6.42 -23.96 5.11
N LYS A 85 -7.04 -24.33 3.99
CA LYS A 85 -6.39 -25.07 2.89
C LYS A 85 -5.13 -24.36 2.37
N ARG A 86 -5.09 -23.05 2.44
CA ARG A 86 -3.94 -22.20 2.00
C ARG A 86 -3.00 -21.81 3.14
N GLY A 87 -3.20 -22.34 4.35
CA GLY A 87 -2.41 -21.99 5.53
C GLY A 87 -2.68 -20.57 6.05
N ILE A 88 -3.80 -19.96 5.66
CA ILE A 88 -4.24 -18.66 6.14
C ILE A 88 -5.12 -18.85 7.38
N ARG A 89 -4.82 -18.13 8.45
CA ARG A 89 -5.55 -18.17 9.73
C ARG A 89 -6.61 -17.06 9.75
N PRO A 90 -7.90 -17.39 9.83
CA PRO A 90 -8.92 -16.35 9.94
C PRO A 90 -8.95 -15.71 11.33
N LEU A 91 -9.13 -14.39 11.37
CA LEU A 91 -9.60 -13.62 12.50
C LEU A 91 -11.06 -13.28 12.25
N ILE A 92 -11.95 -13.74 13.11
CA ILE A 92 -13.39 -13.59 12.94
C ILE A 92 -13.92 -12.51 13.87
N ILE A 93 -14.66 -11.54 13.30
CA ILE A 93 -15.34 -10.49 14.06
C ILE A 93 -16.75 -10.98 14.39
N PHE A 94 -17.13 -10.85 15.66
CA PHE A 94 -18.52 -10.99 16.10
C PHE A 94 -19.21 -9.64 16.06
N ASP A 95 -20.15 -9.43 15.16
CA ASP A 95 -20.88 -8.20 14.91
C ASP A 95 -22.16 -8.42 14.10
N TYR A 96 -22.98 -7.51 13.86
CA TYR A 96 -23.34 -6.35 14.67
C TYR A 96 -24.59 -6.66 15.52
N GLY A 97 -25.51 -5.70 15.73
CA GLY A 97 -26.77 -5.93 16.42
C GLY A 97 -27.74 -6.81 15.62
N ASN A 98 -28.66 -7.45 16.33
CA ASN A 98 -29.75 -8.21 15.71
C ASN A 98 -31.11 -7.53 16.00
N ARG A 99 -31.94 -7.39 14.95
CA ARG A 99 -33.25 -6.69 15.02
C ARG A 99 -34.21 -7.23 16.09
N PHE A 100 -33.99 -8.46 16.54
CA PHE A 100 -34.83 -9.08 17.58
C PHE A 100 -34.45 -8.65 18.99
N TYR A 101 -33.33 -7.96 19.18
CA TYR A 101 -32.77 -7.52 20.45
C TYR A 101 -32.39 -6.04 20.37
N ASP A 102 -32.80 -5.28 21.37
CA ASP A 102 -32.50 -3.84 21.52
C ASP A 102 -32.69 -3.01 20.23
N GLY A 103 -33.67 -3.41 19.38
CA GLY A 103 -33.94 -2.75 18.10
C GLY A 103 -32.84 -2.90 17.04
N GLY A 104 -31.90 -3.82 17.22
CA GLY A 104 -30.76 -4.05 16.32
C GLY A 104 -29.58 -3.11 16.60
N ASN A 105 -29.55 -2.49 17.77
CA ASN A 105 -28.45 -1.68 18.28
C ASN A 105 -27.42 -2.54 19.06
N TYR A 106 -26.56 -1.87 19.81
CA TYR A 106 -25.65 -2.52 20.73
C TYR A 106 -26.40 -3.38 21.76
N PRO A 107 -25.95 -4.61 22.05
CA PRO A 107 -26.56 -5.43 23.11
C PRO A 107 -26.34 -4.75 24.47
N ALA A 108 -27.43 -4.26 25.08
CA ALA A 108 -27.42 -3.56 26.35
C ALA A 108 -28.31 -4.25 27.39
N SER A 109 -29.49 -4.75 26.98
CA SER A 109 -30.37 -5.54 27.83
C SER A 109 -29.76 -6.93 28.10
N ASP A 110 -30.15 -7.55 29.20
CA ASP A 110 -29.65 -8.89 29.57
C ASP A 110 -30.08 -9.93 28.53
N GLU A 111 -31.27 -9.77 27.93
CA GLU A 111 -31.72 -10.64 26.82
C GLU A 111 -30.81 -10.50 25.58
N ALA A 112 -30.42 -9.27 25.22
CA ALA A 112 -29.56 -9.00 24.08
C ALA A 112 -28.13 -9.51 24.31
N LEU A 113 -27.58 -9.29 25.51
CA LEU A 113 -26.26 -9.79 25.90
C LEU A 113 -26.20 -11.30 25.88
N GLU A 114 -27.24 -11.98 26.41
CA GLU A 114 -27.37 -13.43 26.37
C GLU A 114 -27.52 -13.96 24.93
N GLY A 115 -28.32 -13.27 24.09
CA GLY A 115 -28.49 -13.58 22.68
C GLY A 115 -27.18 -13.46 21.90
N PHE A 116 -26.44 -12.38 22.10
CA PHE A 116 -25.14 -12.14 21.46
C PHE A 116 -24.10 -13.19 21.90
N ALA A 117 -24.06 -13.52 23.19
CA ALA A 117 -23.14 -14.55 23.68
C ALA A 117 -23.44 -15.93 23.07
N ARG A 118 -24.73 -16.33 22.96
CA ARG A 118 -25.12 -17.58 22.27
C ARG A 118 -24.70 -17.61 20.80
N TYR A 119 -24.86 -16.46 20.11
CA TYR A 119 -24.38 -16.34 18.73
C TYR A 119 -22.87 -16.53 18.65
N CYS A 120 -22.07 -15.86 19.50
CA CYS A 120 -20.61 -16.04 19.55
C CYS A 120 -20.22 -17.51 19.79
N GLU A 121 -20.87 -18.17 20.77
CA GLU A 121 -20.66 -19.60 21.06
C GLU A 121 -20.95 -20.49 19.85
N ALA A 122 -22.03 -20.23 19.13
CA ALA A 122 -22.41 -21.01 17.94
C ALA A 122 -21.33 -20.92 16.85
N ILE A 123 -20.78 -19.70 16.62
CA ILE A 123 -19.69 -19.50 15.66
C ILE A 123 -18.42 -20.24 16.10
N VAL A 124 -18.00 -20.10 17.37
CA VAL A 124 -16.79 -20.77 17.89
C VAL A 124 -16.91 -22.28 17.80
N ARG A 125 -18.05 -22.85 18.16
CA ARG A 125 -18.29 -24.29 18.03
C ARG A 125 -18.25 -24.77 16.56
N TYR A 126 -18.84 -24.00 15.66
CA TYR A 126 -18.83 -24.34 14.24
C TYR A 126 -17.43 -24.21 13.63
N ALA A 127 -16.72 -23.15 13.96
CA ALA A 127 -15.38 -22.93 13.45
C ALA A 127 -14.39 -24.01 13.92
N GLY A 128 -14.51 -24.46 15.18
CA GLY A 128 -13.62 -25.46 15.76
C GLY A 128 -12.15 -25.06 15.65
N ASP A 129 -11.29 -26.00 15.32
CA ASP A 129 -9.83 -25.75 15.19
C ASP A 129 -9.42 -24.91 13.99
N ARG A 130 -10.36 -24.58 13.08
CA ARG A 130 -10.09 -23.73 11.91
C ARG A 130 -9.81 -22.27 12.29
N VAL A 131 -10.29 -21.82 13.46
CA VAL A 131 -10.16 -20.42 13.91
C VAL A 131 -9.65 -20.38 15.34
N LYS A 132 -8.60 -19.58 15.56
CA LYS A 132 -8.05 -19.30 16.88
C LYS A 132 -8.20 -17.83 17.29
N LEU A 133 -8.49 -16.94 16.35
CA LEU A 133 -8.56 -15.49 16.58
C LEU A 133 -10.01 -15.03 16.45
N TYR A 134 -10.53 -14.41 17.50
CA TYR A 134 -11.87 -13.85 17.52
C TYR A 134 -11.85 -12.43 18.08
N GLN A 135 -12.54 -11.52 17.42
CA GLN A 135 -12.68 -10.14 17.85
C GLN A 135 -14.13 -9.87 18.24
N VAL A 136 -14.33 -9.27 19.42
CA VAL A 136 -15.67 -8.94 19.91
C VAL A 136 -16.03 -7.52 19.52
N TRP A 137 -16.86 -7.40 18.49
CA TRP A 137 -17.33 -6.16 17.88
C TRP A 137 -16.30 -5.43 17.02
N ASN A 138 -16.79 -4.53 16.16
CA ASN A 138 -16.00 -3.62 15.33
C ASN A 138 -16.39 -2.17 15.65
N GLU A 139 -15.40 -1.33 16.01
CA GLU A 139 -15.55 0.12 16.22
C GLU A 139 -16.76 0.53 17.06
N TRP A 140 -16.90 -0.12 18.22
CA TRP A 140 -17.95 0.19 19.18
C TRP A 140 -17.99 1.67 19.57
N ASP A 141 -16.84 2.28 19.75
CA ASP A 141 -16.65 3.68 20.07
C ASP A 141 -16.91 4.62 18.88
N GLY A 142 -16.82 4.12 17.65
CA GLY A 142 -17.09 4.84 16.41
C GLY A 142 -18.57 4.93 16.04
N GLY A 143 -19.39 4.04 16.59
CA GLY A 143 -20.83 3.97 16.27
C GLY A 143 -21.18 2.89 15.25
N CYS A 144 -20.22 2.01 14.87
CA CYS A 144 -20.47 0.95 13.90
C CYS A 144 -21.50 -0.06 14.45
N GLY A 145 -22.54 -0.32 13.65
CA GLY A 145 -23.67 -1.17 14.04
C GLY A 145 -24.79 -0.48 14.79
N MET A 146 -24.69 0.83 15.10
CA MET A 146 -25.81 1.60 15.66
C MET A 146 -26.82 1.98 14.57
N ARG A 147 -28.09 1.83 14.91
CA ARG A 147 -29.19 2.39 14.11
C ARG A 147 -29.49 3.80 14.62
N GLY A 148 -29.15 4.82 13.85
CA GLY A 148 -29.28 6.23 14.22
C GLY A 148 -27.96 6.86 14.65
N TYR A 149 -28.03 7.98 15.35
CA TYR A 149 -26.85 8.72 15.81
C TYR A 149 -26.50 8.30 17.23
N GLY A 150 -25.31 7.72 17.41
CA GLY A 150 -24.81 7.34 18.72
C GLY A 150 -23.47 6.63 18.64
N ARG A 151 -22.84 6.50 19.81
CA ARG A 151 -21.59 5.77 19.98
C ARG A 151 -21.72 4.87 21.19
N GLY A 152 -21.03 3.74 21.17
CA GLY A 152 -20.99 2.86 22.32
C GLY A 152 -20.18 3.46 23.47
N THR A 153 -20.60 3.17 24.70
CA THR A 153 -19.88 3.62 25.90
C THR A 153 -18.86 2.58 26.37
N PRO A 154 -17.80 2.99 27.07
CA PRO A 154 -16.84 2.05 27.67
C PRO A 154 -17.51 1.05 28.61
N GLU A 155 -18.50 1.49 29.42
CA GLU A 155 -19.26 0.65 30.37
C GLU A 155 -20.05 -0.44 29.66
N GLY A 156 -20.78 -0.06 28.59
CA GLY A 156 -21.54 -1.00 27.77
C GLY A 156 -20.63 -2.05 27.13
N TYR A 157 -19.50 -1.62 26.60
CA TYR A 157 -18.52 -2.52 25.99
C TYR A 157 -17.91 -3.51 27.01
N VAL A 158 -17.52 -3.03 28.18
CA VAL A 158 -16.97 -3.89 29.24
C VAL A 158 -18.05 -4.87 29.76
N LYS A 159 -19.33 -4.45 29.86
CA LYS A 159 -20.45 -5.36 30.20
C LYS A 159 -20.58 -6.48 29.16
N LEU A 160 -20.48 -6.15 27.86
CA LEU A 160 -20.51 -7.13 26.78
C LEU A 160 -19.36 -8.16 26.91
N LEU A 161 -18.13 -7.69 27.08
CA LEU A 161 -16.97 -8.58 27.23
C LEU A 161 -17.05 -9.47 28.47
N LYS A 162 -17.51 -8.93 29.61
CA LYS A 162 -17.73 -9.72 30.83
C LYS A 162 -18.74 -10.85 30.62
N THR A 163 -19.70 -10.67 29.69
CA THR A 163 -20.68 -11.71 29.35
C THR A 163 -20.09 -12.74 28.39
N VAL A 164 -19.35 -12.29 27.36
CA VAL A 164 -18.90 -13.13 26.23
C VAL A 164 -17.62 -13.90 26.57
N TYR A 165 -16.60 -13.23 27.10
CA TYR A 165 -15.26 -13.78 27.27
C TYR A 165 -15.21 -15.09 28.06
N PRO A 166 -15.77 -15.21 29.29
CA PRO A 166 -15.69 -16.45 30.07
C PRO A 166 -16.40 -17.62 29.39
N ARG A 167 -17.44 -17.34 28.60
CA ARG A 167 -18.18 -18.38 27.86
C ARG A 167 -17.36 -18.93 26.70
N LEU A 168 -16.68 -18.05 25.95
CA LEU A 168 -15.83 -18.45 24.85
C LEU A 168 -14.60 -19.20 25.34
N LYS A 169 -13.98 -18.76 26.44
CA LYS A 169 -12.82 -19.45 27.03
C LYS A 169 -13.19 -20.83 27.60
N LYS A 170 -14.43 -21.04 28.00
CA LYS A 170 -14.92 -22.37 28.40
C LYS A 170 -15.04 -23.34 27.22
N ILE A 171 -15.35 -22.83 26.03
CA ILE A 171 -15.57 -23.65 24.80
C ILE A 171 -14.24 -23.87 24.07
N ALA A 172 -13.44 -22.82 23.95
CA ALA A 172 -12.17 -22.80 23.24
C ALA A 172 -11.10 -22.14 24.11
N PRO A 173 -10.50 -22.87 25.09
CA PRO A 173 -9.51 -22.30 26.02
C PRO A 173 -8.32 -21.66 25.33
N ASP A 174 -7.90 -22.21 24.19
CA ASP A 174 -6.74 -21.79 23.42
C ASP A 174 -7.04 -20.65 22.42
N ALA A 175 -8.33 -20.28 22.27
CA ALA A 175 -8.70 -19.16 21.39
C ALA A 175 -8.23 -17.84 21.99
N ILE A 176 -7.74 -16.97 21.13
CA ILE A 176 -7.34 -15.59 21.46
C ILE A 176 -8.55 -14.68 21.22
N ILE A 177 -9.11 -14.16 22.31
CA ILE A 177 -10.25 -13.24 22.28
C ILE A 177 -9.70 -11.82 22.30
N ILE A 178 -9.86 -11.14 21.19
CA ILE A 178 -9.40 -9.77 20.97
C ILE A 178 -10.55 -8.82 21.36
N SER A 179 -10.23 -7.78 22.10
CA SER A 179 -11.20 -6.74 22.44
C SER A 179 -11.61 -5.92 21.19
N ASN A 180 -12.54 -5.00 21.38
CA ASN A 180 -12.98 -4.06 20.34
C ASN A 180 -11.81 -3.34 19.67
N SER A 181 -11.93 -3.17 18.36
CA SER A 181 -11.07 -2.26 17.60
C SER A 181 -11.50 -0.82 17.86
N VAL A 182 -10.86 -0.19 18.83
CA VAL A 182 -11.11 1.23 19.12
C VAL A 182 -10.60 2.08 17.95
N CYS A 183 -11.43 2.99 17.45
CA CYS A 183 -11.13 3.90 16.35
C CYS A 183 -11.06 5.38 16.76
N THR A 184 -11.70 5.77 17.87
CA THR A 184 -11.73 7.16 18.31
C THR A 184 -10.52 7.58 19.14
N GLY A 185 -9.65 6.63 19.49
CA GLY A 185 -8.35 6.92 20.11
C GLY A 185 -8.17 6.40 21.53
N GLU A 186 -7.01 6.70 22.10
CA GLU A 186 -6.50 6.12 23.33
C GLU A 186 -7.36 6.48 24.56
N LYS A 187 -8.13 7.57 24.51
CA LYS A 187 -8.98 7.96 25.65
C LYS A 187 -10.10 6.95 25.91
N PHE A 188 -10.69 6.40 24.85
CA PHE A 188 -11.68 5.34 24.99
C PHE A 188 -11.03 4.06 25.55
N LEU A 189 -9.87 3.67 25.04
CA LEU A 189 -9.09 2.54 25.58
C LEU A 189 -8.81 2.73 27.06
N GLU A 190 -8.29 3.88 27.46
CA GLU A 190 -8.00 4.19 28.86
C GLU A 190 -9.22 4.03 29.74
N ASN A 191 -10.38 4.52 29.31
CA ASN A 191 -11.63 4.39 30.05
C ASN A 191 -12.03 2.91 30.20
N THR A 192 -11.87 2.08 29.17
CA THR A 192 -12.14 0.63 29.27
C THR A 192 -11.13 -0.07 30.19
N PHE A 193 -9.86 0.35 30.21
CA PHE A 193 -8.86 -0.17 31.15
C PHE A 193 -9.21 0.11 32.59
N ARG A 194 -9.67 1.32 32.90
CA ARG A 194 -10.17 1.69 34.24
C ARG A 194 -11.34 0.83 34.71
N LEU A 195 -12.15 0.33 33.78
CA LEU A 195 -13.30 -0.54 34.03
C LEU A 195 -12.93 -2.04 34.08
N GLY A 196 -11.64 -2.36 33.95
CA GLY A 196 -11.11 -3.72 34.09
C GLY A 196 -11.27 -4.59 32.84
N VAL A 197 -11.32 -3.99 31.62
CA VAL A 197 -11.45 -4.75 30.37
C VAL A 197 -10.32 -5.73 30.15
N LEU A 198 -9.10 -5.46 30.67
CA LEU A 198 -7.92 -6.28 30.47
C LEU A 198 -8.05 -7.70 31.04
N ASP A 199 -8.96 -7.91 32.01
CA ASP A 199 -9.25 -9.23 32.59
C ASP A 199 -10.22 -10.05 31.71
N TYR A 200 -10.83 -9.42 30.72
CA TYR A 200 -11.87 -10.03 29.87
C TYR A 200 -11.51 -10.01 28.37
N CYS A 201 -10.21 -10.01 28.07
CA CYS A 201 -9.68 -10.25 26.73
C CYS A 201 -8.28 -10.86 26.81
N ASP A 202 -7.87 -11.60 25.79
CA ASP A 202 -6.48 -12.10 25.68
C ASP A 202 -5.59 -11.05 25.01
N ALA A 203 -6.17 -10.23 24.13
CA ALA A 203 -5.47 -9.17 23.41
C ALA A 203 -6.37 -7.94 23.20
N ILE A 204 -5.74 -6.81 22.92
CA ILE A 204 -6.41 -5.53 22.61
C ILE A 204 -6.46 -5.37 21.09
N GLY A 205 -7.64 -5.03 20.54
CA GLY A 205 -7.81 -4.57 19.17
C GLY A 205 -7.70 -3.05 19.08
N PHE A 206 -7.09 -2.53 18.00
CA PHE A 206 -6.97 -1.11 17.78
C PHE A 206 -6.90 -0.77 16.29
N HIS A 207 -7.68 0.24 15.85
CA HIS A 207 -7.59 0.84 14.53
C HIS A 207 -6.79 2.13 14.62
N THR A 208 -5.75 2.24 13.83
CA THR A 208 -4.74 3.29 14.05
C THR A 208 -4.54 4.19 12.84
N TYR A 209 -5.59 4.39 12.05
CA TYR A 209 -5.54 5.24 10.88
C TYR A 209 -4.94 6.62 11.17
N ASN A 210 -4.09 7.07 10.26
CA ASN A 210 -3.50 8.40 10.27
C ASN A 210 -3.46 9.07 8.88
N TYR A 211 -4.13 8.46 7.88
CA TYR A 211 -4.17 9.00 6.51
C TYR A 211 -4.97 10.30 6.40
N THR A 212 -5.91 10.54 7.31
CA THR A 212 -6.72 11.76 7.36
C THR A 212 -5.90 12.99 7.74
N LEU A 213 -4.73 12.80 8.35
CA LEU A 213 -3.79 13.84 8.67
C LEU A 213 -2.76 13.90 7.54
N LEU A 214 -2.84 14.92 6.70
CA LEU A 214 -1.95 15.13 5.56
C LEU A 214 -0.49 14.89 5.94
N HIS A 215 0.15 13.97 5.19
CA HIS A 215 1.58 13.70 5.29
C HIS A 215 2.11 13.27 6.67
N THR A 216 1.27 12.67 7.53
CA THR A 216 1.76 12.12 8.79
C THR A 216 2.72 10.95 8.50
N PRO A 217 3.99 11.05 8.92
CA PRO A 217 4.95 9.99 8.69
C PRO A 217 4.65 8.75 9.56
N VAL A 218 5.10 7.58 9.11
CA VAL A 218 4.91 6.30 9.85
C VAL A 218 5.61 6.34 11.22
N GLU A 219 6.66 7.15 11.37
CA GLU A 219 7.36 7.37 12.63
C GLU A 219 6.45 7.97 13.72
N ALA A 220 5.47 8.79 13.35
CA ALA A 220 4.47 9.32 14.30
C ALA A 220 3.56 8.19 14.80
N TRP A 221 3.17 7.26 13.92
CA TRP A 221 2.45 6.04 14.31
C TRP A 221 3.29 5.18 15.25
N PHE A 222 4.56 4.98 14.94
CA PHE A 222 5.48 4.20 15.79
C PHE A 222 5.57 4.79 17.21
N LYS A 223 5.73 6.12 17.33
CA LYS A 223 5.72 6.81 18.62
C LYS A 223 4.39 6.66 19.36
N ARG A 224 3.28 6.71 18.63
CA ARG A 224 1.94 6.47 19.17
C ARG A 224 1.84 5.06 19.78
N MET A 225 2.35 4.04 19.12
CA MET A 225 2.37 2.67 19.65
C MET A 225 3.26 2.53 20.89
N GLN A 226 4.39 3.21 20.94
CA GLN A 226 5.21 3.24 22.17
C GLN A 226 4.47 3.89 23.35
N ASN A 227 3.67 4.92 23.10
CA ASN A 227 2.84 5.54 24.15
C ASN A 227 1.68 4.63 24.56
N LEU A 228 1.06 3.91 23.61
CA LEU A 228 0.05 2.89 23.91
C LEU A 228 0.61 1.82 24.86
N ARG A 229 1.83 1.34 24.63
CA ARG A 229 2.50 0.39 25.55
C ARG A 229 2.60 0.94 26.97
N LYS A 230 3.02 2.21 27.12
CA LYS A 230 3.08 2.87 28.44
C LYS A 230 1.72 2.93 29.10
N LEU A 231 0.68 3.25 28.33
CA LEU A 231 -0.69 3.26 28.84
C LEU A 231 -1.13 1.86 29.31
N ILE A 232 -0.85 0.82 28.54
CA ILE A 232 -1.14 -0.57 28.94
C ILE A 232 -0.42 -0.89 30.25
N HIS A 233 0.87 -0.58 30.37
CA HIS A 233 1.65 -0.84 31.60
C HIS A 233 1.04 -0.16 32.81
N SER A 234 0.47 1.05 32.67
CA SER A 234 -0.15 1.77 33.77
C SER A 234 -1.37 1.06 34.37
N TYR A 235 -2.03 0.19 33.59
CA TYR A 235 -3.25 -0.53 33.99
C TYR A 235 -3.07 -2.06 34.07
N ASN A 236 -1.92 -2.59 33.67
CA ASN A 236 -1.65 -4.04 33.60
C ASN A 236 -0.47 -4.46 34.52
N GLY A 237 -0.27 -3.76 35.61
CA GLY A 237 0.78 -4.08 36.59
C GLY A 237 2.20 -4.04 35.98
N GLY A 238 2.45 -3.12 35.05
CA GLY A 238 3.75 -2.96 34.38
C GLY A 238 4.04 -4.01 33.30
N LYS A 239 3.07 -4.86 32.96
CA LYS A 239 3.25 -5.94 31.98
C LYS A 239 2.65 -5.56 30.63
N ASP A 240 3.22 -6.12 29.56
CA ASP A 240 2.62 -6.03 28.22
C ASP A 240 1.28 -6.80 28.19
N LYS A 241 0.35 -6.32 27.40
CA LYS A 241 -0.82 -7.04 26.91
C LYS A 241 -0.68 -7.14 25.40
N PRO A 242 -0.89 -8.30 24.78
CA PRO A 242 -0.87 -8.43 23.33
C PRO A 242 -1.79 -7.42 22.66
N VAL A 243 -1.33 -6.81 21.56
CA VAL A 243 -2.11 -5.87 20.75
C VAL A 243 -2.15 -6.34 19.30
N PHE A 244 -3.32 -6.30 18.70
CA PHE A 244 -3.53 -6.47 17.27
C PHE A 244 -3.99 -5.14 16.67
N ILE A 245 -3.25 -4.65 15.69
CA ILE A 245 -3.73 -3.56 14.84
C ILE A 245 -4.63 -4.20 13.80
N THR A 246 -5.93 -4.21 14.09
CA THR A 246 -6.90 -4.97 13.32
C THR A 246 -7.37 -4.27 12.06
N GLU A 247 -7.06 -2.97 11.93
CA GLU A 247 -7.13 -2.21 10.68
C GLU A 247 -6.10 -1.10 10.65
N MET A 248 -5.40 -1.00 9.53
CA MET A 248 -4.54 0.11 9.17
C MET A 248 -4.32 0.11 7.66
N GLY A 249 -4.48 1.23 6.99
CA GLY A 249 -4.31 1.35 5.56
C GLY A 249 -4.19 2.80 5.08
N TYR A 250 -3.78 2.97 3.84
CA TYR A 250 -3.63 4.25 3.15
C TYR A 250 -4.31 4.17 1.80
N PRO A 251 -5.48 4.80 1.64
CA PRO A 251 -6.28 4.68 0.41
C PRO A 251 -5.67 5.48 -0.75
N ASN A 252 -5.80 4.93 -1.95
CA ASN A 252 -5.30 5.55 -3.19
C ASN A 252 -6.37 6.40 -3.88
N HIS A 253 -7.11 7.23 -3.15
CA HIS A 253 -8.19 8.05 -3.71
C HIS A 253 -7.76 9.49 -4.05
N LEU A 254 -8.62 10.20 -4.77
CA LEU A 254 -8.30 11.49 -5.39
C LEU A 254 -8.37 12.72 -4.47
N SER A 255 -8.70 12.57 -3.19
CA SER A 255 -8.74 13.71 -2.27
C SER A 255 -7.38 14.00 -1.64
N ASN A 256 -7.30 15.11 -0.90
CA ASN A 256 -6.08 15.51 -0.18
C ASN A 256 -5.62 14.49 0.89
N SER A 257 -6.49 13.59 1.33
CA SER A 257 -6.16 12.51 2.25
C SER A 257 -5.76 11.20 1.56
N GLY A 258 -5.82 11.15 0.20
CA GLY A 258 -5.37 10.00 -0.57
C GLY A 258 -3.86 9.97 -0.75
N SER A 259 -3.32 8.76 -0.84
CA SER A 259 -1.91 8.48 -1.14
C SER A 259 -1.75 8.00 -2.57
N SER A 260 -0.59 8.21 -3.18
CA SER A 260 -0.22 7.46 -4.39
C SER A 260 0.00 5.98 -4.04
N GLU A 261 -0.02 5.10 -5.03
CA GLU A 261 0.33 3.68 -4.79
C GLU A 261 1.76 3.52 -4.28
N GLU A 262 2.69 4.33 -4.80
CA GLU A 262 4.09 4.34 -4.34
C GLU A 262 4.18 4.77 -2.87
N GLU A 263 3.49 5.85 -2.49
CA GLU A 263 3.44 6.31 -1.11
C GLU A 263 2.81 5.28 -0.17
N SER A 264 1.71 4.63 -0.59
CA SER A 264 1.09 3.54 0.18
C SER A 264 2.04 2.36 0.35
N ALA A 265 2.81 1.99 -0.69
CA ALA A 265 3.79 0.91 -0.63
C ALA A 265 4.94 1.23 0.34
N ILE A 266 5.47 2.47 0.30
CA ILE A 266 6.50 2.95 1.23
C ILE A 266 5.98 2.91 2.67
N LYS A 267 4.79 3.46 2.91
CA LYS A 267 4.17 3.50 4.24
C LYS A 267 3.88 2.10 4.77
N LEU A 268 3.37 1.20 3.92
CA LEU A 268 3.17 -0.21 4.26
C LEU A 268 4.48 -0.87 4.70
N ALA A 269 5.52 -0.75 3.90
CA ALA A 269 6.81 -1.37 4.19
C ALA A 269 7.40 -0.90 5.52
N ARG A 270 7.38 0.42 5.74
CA ARG A 270 7.87 1.02 7.00
C ARG A 270 7.02 0.60 8.19
N LEU A 271 5.69 0.61 8.04
CA LEU A 271 4.73 0.24 9.08
C LEU A 271 4.97 -1.18 9.60
N TYR A 272 5.08 -2.17 8.70
CA TYR A 272 5.32 -3.56 9.09
C TYR A 272 6.70 -3.77 9.72
N LEU A 273 7.74 -3.13 9.21
CA LEU A 273 9.06 -3.20 9.80
C LEU A 273 9.12 -2.56 11.19
N TYR A 274 8.51 -1.39 11.40
CA TYR A 274 8.39 -0.78 12.73
C TYR A 274 7.55 -1.64 13.68
N ALA A 275 6.45 -2.23 13.21
CA ALA A 275 5.62 -3.10 14.03
C ALA A 275 6.42 -4.27 14.61
N ARG A 276 7.35 -4.84 13.85
CA ARG A 276 8.22 -5.93 14.30
C ARG A 276 9.24 -5.53 15.37
N THR A 277 9.49 -4.25 15.59
CA THR A 277 10.33 -3.78 16.70
C THR A 277 9.57 -3.63 18.02
N LEU A 278 8.25 -3.87 18.01
CA LEU A 278 7.36 -3.70 19.15
C LEU A 278 6.84 -5.09 19.62
N PRO A 279 7.45 -5.73 20.62
CA PRO A 279 7.18 -7.13 20.96
C PRO A 279 5.76 -7.38 21.48
N PHE A 280 5.06 -6.35 21.96
CA PHE A 280 3.68 -6.43 22.40
C PHE A 280 2.67 -6.43 21.23
N LEU A 281 3.07 -5.98 20.03
CA LEU A 281 2.26 -6.12 18.83
C LEU A 281 2.37 -7.55 18.31
N LYS A 282 1.24 -8.23 18.14
CA LYS A 282 1.15 -9.61 17.66
C LYS A 282 0.59 -9.74 16.27
N GLY A 283 -0.02 -8.70 15.73
CA GLY A 283 -0.54 -8.71 14.38
C GLY A 283 -0.87 -7.31 13.87
N LEU A 284 -0.83 -7.19 12.55
CA LEU A 284 -1.24 -5.99 11.83
C LEU A 284 -1.99 -6.43 10.57
N TYR A 285 -3.20 -5.93 10.41
CA TYR A 285 -4.09 -6.20 9.29
C TYR A 285 -4.20 -4.97 8.42
N TRP A 286 -3.76 -5.12 7.16
CA TRP A 286 -3.94 -4.07 6.17
C TRP A 286 -5.40 -3.96 5.78
N TYR A 287 -5.95 -2.76 5.83
CA TYR A 287 -7.28 -2.45 5.34
C TYR A 287 -7.12 -1.77 3.97
N ASP A 288 -7.56 -2.43 2.87
CA ASP A 288 -8.09 -3.79 2.84
C ASP A 288 -7.34 -4.64 1.78
N PHE A 289 -7.80 -5.86 1.53
CA PHE A 289 -7.17 -6.71 0.52
C PHE A 289 -7.56 -6.30 -0.89
N GLN A 290 -8.85 -6.06 -1.14
CA GLN A 290 -9.37 -5.72 -2.47
C GLN A 290 -10.20 -4.45 -2.40
N ASP A 291 -10.00 -3.54 -3.36
CA ASP A 291 -10.82 -2.33 -3.50
C ASP A 291 -12.31 -2.67 -3.52
N ASP A 292 -13.09 -1.98 -2.69
CA ASP A 292 -14.52 -2.16 -2.57
C ASP A 292 -15.33 -1.67 -3.77
N GLY A 293 -14.68 -1.00 -4.71
CA GLY A 293 -15.32 -0.48 -5.93
C GLY A 293 -14.35 0.26 -6.84
N TRP A 294 -14.91 1.02 -7.76
CA TRP A 294 -14.17 1.70 -8.83
C TRP A 294 -14.12 3.22 -8.69
N ASN A 295 -14.91 3.79 -7.78
CA ASN A 295 -14.98 5.22 -7.62
C ASN A 295 -13.71 5.76 -6.94
N SER A 296 -12.81 6.32 -7.74
CA SER A 296 -11.54 6.89 -7.27
C SER A 296 -11.68 8.13 -6.38
N ALA A 297 -12.87 8.72 -6.30
CA ALA A 297 -13.16 9.83 -5.38
C ALA A 297 -13.60 9.36 -3.99
N HIS A 298 -13.96 8.08 -3.85
CA HIS A 298 -14.45 7.52 -2.59
C HIS A 298 -13.35 6.71 -1.90
N ASN A 299 -12.96 7.08 -0.68
CA ASN A 299 -11.86 6.45 0.04
C ASN A 299 -12.02 4.94 0.19
N GLU A 300 -13.22 4.46 0.60
CA GLU A 300 -13.50 3.04 0.82
C GLU A 300 -13.31 2.17 -0.44
N ASN A 301 -13.42 2.77 -1.61
CA ASN A 301 -13.20 2.06 -2.87
C ASN A 301 -11.72 1.93 -3.26
N ASN A 302 -10.78 2.42 -2.43
CA ASN A 302 -9.38 2.57 -2.87
C ASN A 302 -8.35 2.11 -1.83
N PHE A 303 -8.75 1.38 -0.79
CA PHE A 303 -7.82 0.88 0.24
C PHE A 303 -7.08 -0.41 -0.16
N GLY A 304 -7.59 -1.14 -1.15
CA GLY A 304 -7.13 -2.47 -1.51
C GLY A 304 -5.63 -2.57 -1.81
N LEU A 305 -5.03 -3.70 -1.45
CA LEU A 305 -3.74 -4.15 -1.99
C LEU A 305 -3.88 -4.47 -3.49
N VAL A 306 -5.05 -4.94 -3.88
CA VAL A 306 -5.43 -5.19 -5.27
C VAL A 306 -6.67 -4.37 -5.63
N ARG A 307 -6.83 -4.09 -6.92
CA ARG A 307 -8.03 -3.40 -7.43
C ARG A 307 -9.25 -4.33 -7.38
N ALA A 308 -10.42 -3.78 -7.63
CA ALA A 308 -11.67 -4.53 -7.66
C ALA A 308 -11.67 -5.72 -8.66
N ASP A 309 -10.77 -5.71 -9.66
CA ASP A 309 -10.55 -6.81 -10.60
C ASP A 309 -9.38 -7.73 -10.25
N LEU A 310 -8.85 -7.61 -9.05
CA LEU A 310 -7.67 -8.33 -8.57
C LEU A 310 -6.35 -7.91 -9.23
N THR A 311 -6.31 -6.84 -10.03
CA THR A 311 -5.04 -6.30 -10.52
C THR A 311 -4.20 -5.80 -9.34
N PRO A 312 -2.97 -6.31 -9.12
CA PRO A 312 -2.13 -5.88 -8.01
C PRO A 312 -1.75 -4.40 -8.10
N LYS A 313 -1.75 -3.72 -6.96
CA LYS A 313 -1.17 -2.38 -6.79
C LYS A 313 0.26 -2.47 -6.22
N LEU A 314 1.01 -1.37 -6.21
CA LEU A 314 2.36 -1.36 -5.63
C LEU A 314 2.41 -1.83 -4.17
N PRO A 315 1.47 -1.47 -3.28
CA PRO A 315 1.45 -2.02 -1.91
C PRO A 315 1.28 -3.54 -1.83
N TYR A 316 0.66 -4.20 -2.82
CA TYR A 316 0.63 -5.67 -2.89
C TYR A 316 2.04 -6.27 -3.02
N PHE A 317 2.89 -5.67 -3.85
CA PHE A 317 4.26 -6.16 -4.02
C PHE A 317 5.13 -5.86 -2.80
N ALA A 318 4.91 -4.72 -2.12
CA ALA A 318 5.54 -4.43 -0.84
C ALA A 318 5.14 -5.47 0.22
N MET A 319 3.85 -5.80 0.31
CA MET A 319 3.36 -6.87 1.19
C MET A 319 4.02 -8.21 0.85
N LYS A 320 4.08 -8.57 -0.42
CA LYS A 320 4.70 -9.82 -0.88
C LYS A 320 6.18 -9.95 -0.51
N SER A 321 6.93 -8.85 -0.58
CA SER A 321 8.34 -8.84 -0.19
C SER A 321 8.54 -9.11 1.32
N LEU A 322 7.57 -8.72 2.15
CA LEU A 322 7.71 -8.69 3.60
C LEU A 322 6.96 -9.80 4.34
N ALA A 323 5.74 -10.14 3.89
CA ALA A 323 4.80 -10.89 4.72
C ALA A 323 5.32 -12.25 5.16
N ALA A 324 5.77 -13.08 4.23
CA ALA A 324 6.28 -14.41 4.54
C ALA A 324 7.55 -14.37 5.42
N ARG A 325 8.39 -13.32 5.25
CA ARG A 325 9.59 -13.12 6.06
C ARG A 325 9.23 -12.68 7.46
N LEU A 326 8.42 -11.63 7.60
CA LEU A 326 8.12 -11.02 8.89
C LEU A 326 7.19 -11.85 9.77
N SER A 327 6.33 -12.68 9.18
CA SER A 327 5.41 -13.52 9.94
C SER A 327 6.12 -14.58 10.80
N ARG A 328 7.32 -15.01 10.41
CA ARG A 328 8.09 -16.08 11.10
C ARG A 328 9.43 -15.62 11.63
N ALA A 329 9.88 -14.43 11.26
CA ALA A 329 11.20 -13.97 11.65
C ALA A 329 11.24 -13.51 13.10
N GLU A 330 12.30 -13.92 13.80
CA GLU A 330 12.70 -13.34 15.07
C GLU A 330 13.53 -12.08 14.83
N LEU A 331 13.25 -10.99 15.54
CA LEU A 331 14.10 -9.81 15.54
C LEU A 331 15.29 -10.05 16.48
N LEU A 332 16.49 -10.13 15.92
CA LEU A 332 17.72 -10.36 16.68
C LEU A 332 18.33 -9.07 17.21
N GLU A 333 18.32 -8.01 16.38
CA GLU A 333 19.03 -6.77 16.66
C GLU A 333 18.29 -5.59 16.02
N SER A 334 18.31 -4.45 16.72
CA SER A 334 17.77 -3.17 16.24
C SER A 334 18.78 -2.07 16.58
N GLU A 335 19.39 -1.47 15.57
CA GLU A 335 20.36 -0.38 15.71
C GLU A 335 19.80 0.90 15.07
N THR A 336 19.87 2.03 15.78
CA THR A 336 19.62 3.35 15.22
C THR A 336 20.91 4.14 15.17
N ARG A 337 21.32 4.56 13.96
CA ARG A 337 22.57 5.29 13.74
C ARG A 337 22.39 6.33 12.63
N ASP A 338 22.72 7.58 12.90
CA ASP A 338 22.76 8.69 11.94
C ASP A 338 21.48 8.84 11.08
N GLY A 339 20.32 8.55 11.69
CA GLY A 339 19.02 8.60 11.02
C GLY A 339 18.69 7.37 10.19
N LEU A 340 19.45 6.29 10.35
CA LEU A 340 19.12 4.95 9.85
C LEU A 340 18.65 4.07 10.99
N LEU A 341 17.56 3.33 10.79
CA LEU A 341 17.20 2.16 11.60
C LEU A 341 17.56 0.91 10.81
N LEU A 342 18.49 0.12 11.38
CA LEU A 342 18.90 -1.17 10.85
C LEU A 342 18.35 -2.27 11.73
N LEU A 343 17.62 -3.22 11.14
CA LEU A 343 17.00 -4.35 11.80
C LEU A 343 17.65 -5.65 11.30
N ARG A 344 18.04 -6.54 12.19
CA ARG A 344 18.51 -7.87 11.86
C ARG A 344 17.48 -8.91 12.26
N PHE A 345 17.06 -9.70 11.32
CA PHE A 345 16.08 -10.77 11.52
C PHE A 345 16.67 -12.14 11.24
N ARG A 346 16.07 -13.16 11.88
CA ARG A 346 16.32 -14.58 11.63
C ARG A 346 15.00 -15.28 11.31
N ASN A 347 14.97 -16.02 10.20
CA ASN A 347 13.87 -16.90 9.83
C ASN A 347 14.43 -18.31 9.61
N GLY A 348 14.29 -19.18 10.60
CA GLY A 348 14.94 -20.48 10.63
C GLY A 348 16.48 -20.35 10.61
N LYS A 349 17.10 -20.84 9.54
CA LYS A 349 18.57 -20.74 9.33
C LYS A 349 18.99 -19.48 8.58
N GLU A 350 18.05 -18.77 7.96
CA GLU A 350 18.33 -17.59 7.16
C GLU A 350 18.28 -16.33 8.00
N GLN A 351 19.21 -15.42 7.76
CA GLN A 351 19.17 -14.06 8.30
C GLN A 351 18.99 -13.05 7.18
N PHE A 352 18.37 -11.94 7.52
CA PHE A 352 18.29 -10.78 6.63
C PHE A 352 18.36 -9.47 7.43
N LEU A 353 18.82 -8.41 6.77
CA LEU A 353 18.82 -7.06 7.30
C LEU A 353 17.72 -6.26 6.62
N ALA A 354 17.08 -5.37 7.39
CA ALA A 354 16.18 -4.36 6.85
C ALA A 354 16.69 -2.97 7.25
N ALA A 355 16.88 -2.09 6.27
CA ALA A 355 17.37 -0.74 6.48
C ALA A 355 16.25 0.26 6.21
N ILE A 356 15.92 1.10 7.19
CA ILE A 356 14.89 2.14 7.11
C ILE A 356 15.57 3.49 7.29
N ASN A 357 15.56 4.30 6.26
CA ASN A 357 15.99 5.67 6.34
C ASN A 357 14.94 6.51 7.10
N GLN A 358 15.29 7.04 8.25
CA GLN A 358 14.42 7.86 9.10
C GLN A 358 14.55 9.37 8.82
N ARG A 359 15.40 9.76 7.86
CA ARG A 359 15.61 11.17 7.47
C ARG A 359 14.73 11.51 6.27
N PRO A 360 13.62 12.24 6.45
CA PRO A 360 12.74 12.58 5.34
C PRO A 360 13.50 13.31 4.24
N GLY A 361 13.39 12.82 3.01
CA GLY A 361 13.91 13.48 1.81
C GLY A 361 15.44 13.54 1.67
N VAL A 362 16.19 12.87 2.54
CA VAL A 362 17.64 12.70 2.41
C VAL A 362 17.92 11.24 2.17
N ASP A 363 18.49 10.90 1.03
CA ASP A 363 18.97 9.53 0.80
C ASP A 363 20.22 9.29 1.65
N LEU A 364 20.37 8.10 2.20
CA LEU A 364 21.54 7.71 3.00
C LEU A 364 22.40 6.73 2.21
N GLN A 365 23.70 6.95 2.21
CA GLN A 365 24.68 5.98 1.75
C GLN A 365 25.14 5.14 2.94
N LEU A 366 24.98 3.83 2.82
CA LEU A 366 25.37 2.85 3.82
C LEU A 366 26.61 2.10 3.34
N ILE A 367 27.57 1.93 4.22
CA ILE A 367 28.77 1.14 3.97
C ILE A 367 28.76 -0.04 4.92
N PHE A 368 28.72 -1.24 4.35
CA PHE A 368 28.83 -2.49 5.08
C PHE A 368 30.18 -3.13 4.83
N THR A 369 30.73 -3.79 5.86
CA THR A 369 31.94 -4.62 5.79
C THR A 369 31.63 -6.07 6.15
N ASP A 370 32.63 -6.92 6.06
CA ASP A 370 32.52 -8.36 6.30
C ASP A 370 31.50 -9.06 5.39
N THR A 371 31.37 -8.54 4.15
CA THR A 371 30.40 -9.01 3.15
C THR A 371 30.86 -10.30 2.46
N GLY A 372 32.05 -10.80 2.79
CA GLY A 372 32.62 -12.01 2.17
C GLY A 372 33.26 -11.76 0.80
N SER A 373 33.86 -12.80 0.23
CA SER A 373 34.58 -12.74 -1.04
C SER A 373 33.72 -13.12 -2.26
N SER A 374 32.48 -13.59 -2.06
CA SER A 374 31.60 -14.11 -3.12
C SER A 374 30.54 -13.08 -3.49
N ARG A 375 30.54 -12.63 -4.76
CA ARG A 375 29.50 -11.73 -5.31
C ARG A 375 28.08 -12.33 -5.27
N ASP A 376 27.97 -13.65 -5.17
CA ASP A 376 26.68 -14.36 -5.19
C ASP A 376 26.10 -14.59 -3.77
N ALA A 377 26.81 -14.17 -2.73
CA ALA A 377 26.41 -14.42 -1.34
C ALA A 377 25.39 -13.44 -0.79
N LEU A 378 25.23 -12.27 -1.39
CA LEU A 378 24.33 -11.21 -0.92
C LEU A 378 23.32 -10.81 -2.00
N THR A 379 22.08 -10.64 -1.60
CA THR A 379 21.00 -10.14 -2.44
C THR A 379 20.44 -8.85 -1.85
N LEU A 380 20.44 -7.79 -2.65
CA LEU A 380 19.78 -6.52 -2.34
C LEU A 380 18.39 -6.50 -2.96
N GLU A 381 17.39 -6.13 -2.17
CA GLU A 381 16.01 -6.00 -2.62
C GLU A 381 15.43 -4.71 -2.05
N LEU A 382 14.89 -3.84 -2.90
CA LEU A 382 13.99 -2.80 -2.45
C LEU A 382 12.64 -3.44 -2.17
N VAL A 383 12.05 -3.15 -1.02
CA VAL A 383 10.74 -3.67 -0.66
C VAL A 383 9.72 -3.27 -1.72
N GLY A 384 8.96 -4.23 -2.24
CA GLY A 384 7.98 -3.98 -3.28
C GLY A 384 8.51 -4.09 -4.71
N SER A 385 9.74 -4.58 -4.91
CA SER A 385 10.20 -4.94 -6.25
C SER A 385 9.25 -5.98 -6.84
N ALA A 386 8.46 -5.55 -7.85
CA ALA A 386 7.69 -6.49 -8.64
C ALA A 386 8.65 -7.26 -9.56
N PRO A 387 8.51 -8.59 -9.72
CA PRO A 387 9.14 -9.27 -10.83
C PRO A 387 8.49 -8.71 -12.10
N LEU A 388 9.16 -7.78 -12.73
CA LEU A 388 8.72 -7.23 -14.00
C LEU A 388 8.78 -8.33 -15.05
N THR A 389 7.65 -8.66 -15.63
CA THR A 389 7.65 -9.19 -16.98
C THR A 389 8.40 -8.17 -17.85
N ARG A 390 9.42 -8.61 -18.54
CA ARG A 390 10.48 -7.85 -19.27
C ARG A 390 10.04 -6.75 -20.23
N SER A 391 8.83 -6.24 -20.20
CA SER A 391 8.27 -5.39 -21.25
C SER A 391 8.03 -3.92 -20.89
N TRP A 392 8.20 -3.49 -19.65
CA TRP A 392 7.88 -2.11 -19.25
C TRP A 392 8.88 -1.56 -18.24
N GLY A 393 9.40 -0.38 -18.56
CA GLY A 393 10.35 0.36 -17.74
C GLY A 393 9.74 1.00 -16.49
N PHE A 394 9.08 0.20 -15.65
CA PHE A 394 8.98 0.60 -14.26
C PHE A 394 10.40 0.76 -13.73
N ARG A 395 10.65 1.73 -12.83
CA ARG A 395 11.88 1.77 -12.05
C ARG A 395 12.19 0.34 -11.69
N ASP A 396 13.37 -0.09 -12.09
CA ASP A 396 13.84 -1.44 -11.82
C ASP A 396 13.99 -1.58 -10.29
N TRP A 397 12.88 -1.89 -9.63
CA TRP A 397 12.82 -2.26 -8.21
C TRP A 397 13.29 -3.70 -8.02
N THR A 398 13.82 -4.30 -9.10
CA THR A 398 14.37 -5.64 -9.05
C THR A 398 15.53 -5.68 -8.07
N ALA A 399 15.66 -6.82 -7.40
CA ALA A 399 16.84 -7.15 -6.62
C ALA A 399 18.10 -6.88 -7.46
N ARG A 400 18.77 -5.77 -7.23
CA ARG A 400 20.05 -5.48 -7.87
C ARG A 400 21.09 -6.34 -7.18
N LYS A 401 21.82 -7.13 -7.96
CA LYS A 401 23.10 -7.66 -7.47
C LYS A 401 23.97 -6.45 -7.15
N ALA A 402 24.27 -6.26 -5.87
CA ALA A 402 25.16 -5.19 -5.47
C ALA A 402 26.54 -5.41 -6.11
N GLU A 403 27.17 -4.35 -6.60
CA GLU A 403 28.61 -4.40 -6.82
C GLU A 403 29.30 -4.54 -5.47
N VAL A 404 29.70 -5.74 -5.15
CA VAL A 404 30.46 -6.02 -3.94
C VAL A 404 31.93 -5.83 -4.27
N ILE A 405 32.52 -4.74 -3.79
CA ILE A 405 33.98 -4.67 -3.64
C ILE A 405 34.33 -5.77 -2.61
N PRO A 406 35.39 -6.55 -2.80
CA PRO A 406 35.74 -7.60 -1.84
C PRO A 406 35.69 -7.08 -0.40
N ASN A 407 34.90 -7.73 0.45
CA ASN A 407 34.64 -7.38 1.85
C ASN A 407 33.97 -6.03 2.13
N GLN A 408 33.48 -5.30 1.13
CA GLN A 408 32.76 -4.04 1.31
C GLN A 408 31.59 -3.93 0.35
N LEU A 409 30.45 -3.44 0.87
CA LEU A 409 29.25 -3.15 0.11
C LEU A 409 28.82 -1.70 0.39
N SER A 410 28.65 -0.91 -0.66
CA SER A 410 28.08 0.43 -0.57
C SER A 410 26.71 0.47 -1.23
N VAL A 411 25.68 0.92 -0.51
CA VAL A 411 24.32 1.01 -1.02
C VAL A 411 23.66 2.33 -0.61
N THR A 412 22.75 2.81 -1.45
CA THR A 412 21.93 3.99 -1.13
C THR A 412 20.53 3.54 -0.73
N VAL A 413 20.03 4.07 0.38
CA VAL A 413 18.67 3.86 0.85
C VAL A 413 17.90 5.19 0.87
N GLY A 414 16.79 5.23 0.14
CA GLY A 414 15.84 6.34 0.11
C GLY A 414 14.70 6.13 1.10
N GLU A 415 13.49 6.56 0.72
CA GLU A 415 12.30 6.42 1.56
C GLU A 415 11.79 4.98 1.63
N MET A 416 11.89 4.22 0.53
CA MET A 416 11.56 2.81 0.51
C MET A 416 12.62 2.01 1.27
N PRO A 417 12.23 1.17 2.23
CA PRO A 417 13.16 0.30 2.95
C PRO A 417 13.91 -0.65 2.02
N LEU A 418 15.14 -0.95 2.39
CA LEU A 418 16.03 -1.86 1.69
C LEU A 418 16.16 -3.16 2.48
N LEU A 419 16.09 -4.30 1.82
CA LEU A 419 16.40 -5.61 2.38
C LEU A 419 17.74 -6.11 1.85
N LEU A 420 18.54 -6.66 2.72
CA LEU A 420 19.77 -7.37 2.39
C LEU A 420 19.67 -8.79 2.94
N SER A 421 19.76 -9.78 2.07
CA SER A 421 19.64 -11.19 2.40
C SER A 421 20.83 -12.00 1.83
N GLY A 422 20.89 -13.28 2.18
CA GLY A 422 22.02 -14.15 1.87
C GLY A 422 22.94 -14.32 3.10
N ASN A 423 24.24 -14.36 2.89
CA ASN A 423 25.22 -14.57 3.97
C ASN A 423 25.47 -13.28 4.76
N VAL A 424 24.42 -12.77 5.44
CA VAL A 424 24.48 -11.50 6.20
C VAL A 424 24.89 -11.64 7.67
N GLU A 425 25.14 -12.84 8.16
CA GLU A 425 25.43 -13.12 9.58
C GLU A 425 26.60 -12.28 10.12
N LYS A 426 27.65 -12.15 9.34
CA LYS A 426 28.87 -11.39 9.71
C LYS A 426 28.87 -9.95 9.21
N VAL A 427 27.90 -9.59 8.35
CA VAL A 427 27.83 -8.24 7.77
C VAL A 427 27.64 -7.20 8.87
N ARG A 428 28.47 -6.16 8.83
CA ARG A 428 28.46 -5.04 9.80
C ARG A 428 28.29 -3.72 9.07
N LEU A 429 27.42 -2.87 9.60
CA LEU A 429 27.29 -1.47 9.16
C LEU A 429 28.46 -0.67 9.78
N THR A 430 29.32 -0.12 8.94
CA THR A 430 30.50 0.66 9.41
C THR A 430 30.29 2.14 9.28
N GLU A 431 29.56 2.60 8.26
CA GLU A 431 29.35 4.02 8.01
C GLU A 431 27.92 4.28 7.51
N VAL A 432 27.32 5.38 7.98
CA VAL A 432 26.09 5.99 7.47
C VAL A 432 26.39 7.45 7.18
N ARG A 433 26.19 7.89 5.95
CA ARG A 433 26.36 9.29 5.58
C ARG A 433 25.25 9.77 4.67
N PRO A 434 24.90 11.06 4.69
CA PRO A 434 24.02 11.60 3.68
C PRO A 434 24.60 11.33 2.29
N HIS A 435 23.75 10.84 1.38
CA HIS A 435 24.15 10.74 -0.01
C HIS A 435 24.40 12.17 -0.55
N ALA A 436 25.35 12.33 -1.45
CA ALA A 436 25.73 13.65 -2.01
C ALA A 436 24.54 14.38 -2.66
N PHE A 437 23.48 13.66 -3.00
CA PHE A 437 22.25 14.17 -3.59
C PHE A 437 21.22 14.44 -2.49
N ASP A 438 21.12 15.68 -2.04
CA ASP A 438 20.15 16.12 -1.01
C ASP A 438 18.77 16.37 -1.66
N ARG A 439 17.94 15.33 -1.70
CA ARG A 439 16.56 15.41 -2.21
C ARG A 439 15.72 16.45 -1.47
N THR A 440 15.86 16.55 -0.13
CA THR A 440 15.07 17.50 0.67
C THR A 440 15.35 18.93 0.26
N ARG A 441 16.62 19.26 0.10
CA ARG A 441 17.01 20.60 -0.33
C ARG A 441 16.44 20.92 -1.70
N LEU A 442 16.54 19.97 -2.65
CA LEU A 442 16.02 20.15 -4.02
C LEU A 442 14.50 20.29 -4.02
N VAL A 443 13.78 19.37 -3.36
CA VAL A 443 12.31 19.38 -3.29
C VAL A 443 11.82 20.65 -2.60
N LYS A 444 12.43 21.04 -1.49
CA LYS A 444 12.10 22.28 -0.77
C LYS A 444 12.39 23.53 -1.62
N THR A 445 13.53 23.55 -2.31
CA THR A 445 13.89 24.65 -3.22
C THR A 445 12.90 24.74 -4.38
N ALA A 446 12.43 23.60 -4.88
CA ALA A 446 11.43 23.51 -5.95
C ALA A 446 10.00 23.81 -5.48
N GLY A 447 9.73 23.97 -4.18
CA GLY A 447 8.40 24.20 -3.63
C GLY A 447 7.48 22.98 -3.73
N LEU A 448 8.04 21.78 -3.84
CA LEU A 448 7.31 20.53 -3.99
C LEU A 448 6.97 19.89 -2.65
N ARG A 449 5.98 19.00 -2.67
CA ARG A 449 5.65 18.10 -1.55
C ARG A 449 6.42 16.78 -1.71
N LEU A 450 6.81 16.19 -0.61
CA LEU A 450 7.38 14.84 -0.60
C LEU A 450 6.26 13.78 -0.57
N PRO A 451 6.46 12.61 -1.19
CA PRO A 451 7.58 12.25 -2.06
C PRO A 451 7.40 12.78 -3.49
N ALA A 452 8.38 13.53 -4.01
CA ALA A 452 8.46 13.88 -5.42
C ALA A 452 9.41 12.90 -6.13
N ALA A 453 9.02 12.39 -7.30
CA ALA A 453 9.91 11.61 -8.14
C ALA A 453 10.87 12.53 -8.93
N PHE A 454 11.97 11.94 -9.40
CA PHE A 454 13.01 12.64 -10.13
C PHE A 454 13.21 12.00 -11.50
N ALA A 455 13.30 12.80 -12.53
CA ALA A 455 13.75 12.41 -13.85
C ALA A 455 15.06 13.11 -14.18
N GLU A 456 16.09 12.36 -14.51
CA GLU A 456 17.31 12.90 -15.06
C GLU A 456 17.09 13.23 -16.53
N VAL A 457 17.42 14.47 -16.91
CA VAL A 457 17.36 14.95 -18.30
C VAL A 457 18.80 15.00 -18.80
N LEU A 458 19.13 14.13 -19.73
CA LEU A 458 20.48 13.98 -20.24
C LEU A 458 20.69 14.84 -21.50
N PRO A 459 21.94 15.24 -21.82
CA PRO A 459 22.25 15.86 -23.10
C PRO A 459 21.75 15.03 -24.28
N ALA A 460 21.37 15.68 -25.37
CA ALA A 460 20.96 15.00 -26.61
C ALA A 460 22.10 14.12 -27.14
N GLY A 461 21.76 12.89 -27.50
CA GLY A 461 22.73 11.87 -27.92
C GLY A 461 23.14 10.88 -26.82
N GLU A 462 22.84 11.18 -25.56
CA GLU A 462 23.00 10.22 -24.46
C GLU A 462 21.73 9.38 -24.28
N THR A 463 21.88 8.15 -23.76
CA THR A 463 20.75 7.25 -23.54
C THR A 463 20.09 7.56 -22.21
N ALA A 464 18.98 8.29 -22.23
CA ALA A 464 18.19 8.58 -21.04
C ALA A 464 17.44 7.34 -20.55
N GLN A 465 17.33 7.22 -19.21
CA GLN A 465 16.53 6.17 -18.58
C GLN A 465 15.03 6.38 -18.89
N THR A 466 14.32 5.29 -19.17
CA THR A 466 12.86 5.33 -19.28
C THR A 466 12.25 5.47 -17.90
N MET A 467 11.46 6.53 -17.71
CA MET A 467 10.69 6.79 -16.50
C MET A 467 9.27 6.30 -16.71
N PRO A 468 8.76 5.38 -15.86
CA PRO A 468 7.41 4.88 -15.98
C PRO A 468 6.39 5.86 -15.44
N PHE A 469 5.18 5.80 -15.97
CA PHE A 469 4.01 6.40 -15.34
C PHE A 469 3.52 5.48 -14.21
N GLY A 470 3.24 6.04 -13.04
CA GLY A 470 3.06 5.24 -11.84
C GLY A 470 1.62 5.07 -11.37
N THR A 471 0.70 5.98 -11.75
CA THR A 471 -0.62 6.01 -11.12
C THR A 471 -1.73 6.18 -12.15
N TYR A 472 -2.60 5.18 -12.28
CA TYR A 472 -3.86 5.30 -13.01
C TYR A 472 -4.94 5.91 -12.10
N ARG A 473 -5.70 6.85 -12.65
CA ARG A 473 -6.83 7.50 -11.99
C ARG A 473 -8.10 7.27 -12.80
N GLN A 474 -8.99 6.45 -12.28
CA GLN A 474 -10.28 6.17 -12.87
C GLN A 474 -11.25 7.32 -12.62
N LEU A 475 -12.00 7.73 -13.62
CA LEU A 475 -12.98 8.82 -13.56
C LEU A 475 -14.42 8.36 -13.72
N THR A 476 -14.62 7.13 -14.21
CA THR A 476 -15.94 6.56 -14.50
C THR A 476 -16.04 5.15 -13.89
N ASP A 477 -17.20 4.53 -13.98
CA ASP A 477 -17.39 3.14 -13.57
C ASP A 477 -16.82 2.12 -14.59
N SER A 478 -16.29 2.59 -15.72
CA SER A 478 -15.62 1.75 -16.70
C SER A 478 -14.31 1.22 -16.14
N ARG A 479 -14.13 -0.09 -16.21
CA ARG A 479 -13.04 -0.81 -15.57
C ARG A 479 -11.68 -0.51 -16.20
N TYR A 480 -10.67 -0.15 -15.39
CA TYR A 480 -9.26 -0.16 -15.79
C TYR A 480 -8.73 -1.59 -15.78
N GLY A 481 -8.26 -2.08 -16.92
CA GLY A 481 -7.74 -3.44 -17.09
C GLY A 481 -6.26 -3.62 -16.74
N GLY A 482 -5.67 -2.68 -15.98
CA GLY A 482 -4.27 -2.74 -15.58
C GLY A 482 -3.31 -2.39 -16.71
N LEU A 483 -2.07 -2.88 -16.63
CA LEU A 483 -1.02 -2.58 -17.61
C LEU A 483 -1.30 -3.10 -19.03
N ASN A 484 -2.23 -4.04 -19.16
CA ASN A 484 -2.68 -4.52 -20.47
C ASN A 484 -3.72 -3.59 -21.12
N ASP A 485 -4.34 -2.74 -20.34
CA ASP A 485 -5.28 -1.73 -20.76
C ASP A 485 -4.52 -0.47 -21.21
N LEU A 486 -3.94 0.25 -20.25
CA LEU A 486 -3.12 1.42 -20.53
C LEU A 486 -1.81 1.37 -19.72
N SER A 487 -0.69 1.61 -20.38
CA SER A 487 0.61 1.80 -19.74
C SER A 487 1.50 2.74 -20.53
N ALA A 488 2.41 3.43 -19.86
CA ALA A 488 3.29 4.39 -20.52
C ALA A 488 4.63 4.58 -19.79
N GLY A 489 5.62 5.02 -20.55
CA GLY A 489 6.89 5.49 -20.06
C GLY A 489 7.40 6.66 -20.88
N PHE A 490 8.34 7.43 -20.32
CA PHE A 490 8.97 8.52 -21.06
C PHE A 490 10.49 8.56 -20.86
N ARG A 491 11.17 9.17 -21.81
CA ARG A 491 12.58 9.56 -21.73
C ARG A 491 12.69 11.06 -21.91
N ALA A 492 13.65 11.66 -21.24
CA ALA A 492 13.90 13.10 -21.30
C ALA A 492 15.36 13.38 -21.62
N ASN A 493 15.58 14.08 -22.72
CA ASN A 493 16.87 14.63 -23.11
C ASN A 493 16.76 16.14 -23.32
N TYR A 494 17.86 16.83 -23.47
CA TYR A 494 17.84 18.24 -23.80
C TYR A 494 18.95 18.64 -24.79
N THR A 495 18.64 19.67 -25.55
CA THR A 495 19.64 20.52 -26.18
C THR A 495 19.65 21.86 -25.45
N ARG A 496 20.62 22.69 -25.74
CA ARG A 496 20.65 24.03 -25.17
C ARG A 496 19.35 24.81 -25.38
N ASP A 497 18.66 24.59 -26.49
CA ASP A 497 17.48 25.35 -26.92
C ASP A 497 16.14 24.66 -26.66
N ALA A 498 16.14 23.37 -26.32
CA ALA A 498 14.89 22.59 -26.19
C ALA A 498 15.00 21.42 -25.22
N LEU A 499 13.89 21.13 -24.53
CA LEU A 499 13.61 19.85 -23.86
C LEU A 499 13.04 18.88 -24.90
N LEU A 500 13.63 17.69 -24.95
CA LEU A 500 13.25 16.60 -25.84
C LEU A 500 12.54 15.52 -25.01
N LEU A 501 11.28 15.24 -25.28
CA LEU A 501 10.53 14.20 -24.62
C LEU A 501 10.09 13.13 -25.62
N GLU A 502 10.33 11.90 -25.29
CA GLU A 502 9.78 10.72 -25.96
C GLU A 502 8.86 10.00 -24.98
N LEU A 503 7.57 9.91 -25.29
CA LEU A 503 6.59 9.19 -24.48
C LEU A 503 6.08 8.00 -25.30
N GLU A 504 6.27 6.79 -24.79
CA GLU A 504 5.68 5.57 -25.35
C GLU A 504 4.45 5.19 -24.55
N VAL A 505 3.31 5.13 -25.22
CA VAL A 505 2.01 4.78 -24.66
C VAL A 505 1.56 3.46 -25.28
N LYS A 506 1.21 2.48 -24.45
CA LYS A 506 0.57 1.24 -24.91
C LYS A 506 -0.84 1.20 -24.36
N ASP A 507 -1.77 1.03 -25.28
CA ASP A 507 -3.19 1.10 -25.08
C ASP A 507 -3.86 -0.08 -25.79
N ASN A 508 -4.83 -0.72 -25.15
CA ASN A 508 -5.56 -1.83 -25.78
C ASN A 508 -6.60 -1.35 -26.78
N VAL A 509 -7.15 -0.14 -26.57
CA VAL A 509 -8.16 0.48 -27.42
C VAL A 509 -7.85 1.97 -27.62
N PHE A 510 -7.10 2.30 -28.65
CA PHE A 510 -6.82 3.70 -28.96
C PHE A 510 -8.05 4.38 -29.56
N HIS A 511 -8.66 5.32 -28.85
CA HIS A 511 -9.85 6.05 -29.27
C HIS A 511 -9.72 7.56 -29.06
N GLN A 512 -9.53 8.32 -30.16
CA GLN A 512 -9.51 9.78 -30.16
C GLN A 512 -10.61 10.33 -31.11
N PRO A 513 -11.82 10.55 -30.57
CA PRO A 513 -12.97 10.98 -31.37
C PRO A 513 -13.02 12.48 -31.66
N GLU A 514 -12.22 13.25 -30.91
CA GLU A 514 -12.27 14.72 -30.97
C GLU A 514 -11.72 15.26 -32.30
N THR A 515 -12.33 16.33 -32.81
CA THR A 515 -11.95 16.99 -34.06
C THR A 515 -11.12 18.25 -33.84
N ALA A 516 -10.92 18.65 -32.56
CA ALA A 516 -10.16 19.81 -32.16
C ALA A 516 -9.21 19.46 -30.98
N ILE A 517 -8.03 20.05 -31.02
CA ILE A 517 -7.01 19.80 -29.97
C ILE A 517 -7.44 20.35 -28.60
N GLU A 518 -8.29 21.38 -28.57
CA GLU A 518 -8.82 21.99 -27.35
C GLU A 518 -9.61 21.00 -26.48
N THR A 519 -10.26 20.04 -27.12
CA THR A 519 -11.10 19.01 -26.48
C THR A 519 -10.45 17.63 -26.47
N ALA A 520 -9.24 17.49 -27.00
CA ALA A 520 -8.52 16.21 -27.13
C ALA A 520 -8.38 15.43 -25.79
N TRP A 521 -8.42 16.12 -24.65
CA TRP A 521 -8.38 15.50 -23.31
C TRP A 521 -9.56 14.56 -23.02
N LYS A 522 -10.62 14.57 -23.83
CA LYS A 522 -11.76 13.64 -23.72
C LYS A 522 -11.49 12.30 -24.39
N GLY A 523 -10.47 12.24 -25.27
CA GLY A 523 -9.99 11.04 -25.93
C GLY A 523 -8.54 10.75 -25.57
N ASP A 524 -7.96 9.75 -26.22
CA ASP A 524 -6.56 9.37 -25.99
C ASP A 524 -5.61 10.47 -26.43
N SER A 525 -4.93 11.02 -25.48
CA SER A 525 -4.09 12.20 -25.64
C SER A 525 -3.10 12.32 -24.49
N ILE A 526 -2.13 13.21 -24.63
CA ILE A 526 -1.22 13.56 -23.56
C ILE A 526 -1.41 15.02 -23.12
N GLN A 527 -1.26 15.25 -21.83
CA GLN A 527 -1.19 16.58 -21.22
C GLN A 527 0.09 16.71 -20.40
N LEU A 528 0.79 17.81 -20.58
CA LEU A 528 2.06 18.11 -19.92
C LEU A 528 1.93 19.44 -19.19
N ALA A 529 2.44 19.52 -17.99
CA ALA A 529 2.56 20.78 -17.27
C ALA A 529 3.95 20.91 -16.63
N PHE A 530 4.54 22.10 -16.75
CA PHE A 530 5.85 22.40 -16.22
C PHE A 530 5.84 23.74 -15.51
N GLN A 531 6.74 23.88 -14.52
CA GLN A 531 6.96 25.16 -13.85
C GLN A 531 8.45 25.33 -13.57
N CYS A 532 8.98 26.52 -13.83
CA CYS A 532 10.33 26.90 -13.42
C CYS A 532 10.41 27.07 -11.91
N ILE A 533 11.53 26.68 -11.31
CA ILE A 533 11.79 26.83 -9.89
C ILE A 533 11.65 28.29 -9.48
N GLY A 534 10.90 28.54 -8.40
CA GLY A 534 10.66 29.89 -7.87
C GLY A 534 9.57 30.69 -8.60
N ALA A 535 8.93 30.14 -9.62
CA ALA A 535 7.81 30.82 -10.28
C ALA A 535 6.57 30.85 -9.37
N PRO A 536 5.70 31.89 -9.49
CA PRO A 536 4.45 31.94 -8.76
C PRO A 536 3.55 30.72 -9.07
N PHE A 537 2.79 30.25 -8.09
CA PHE A 537 1.92 29.07 -8.18
C PHE A 537 1.00 29.07 -9.43
N SER A 538 0.49 30.22 -9.82
CA SER A 538 -0.40 30.36 -10.97
C SER A 538 0.33 30.35 -12.32
N VAL A 539 1.66 30.45 -12.36
CA VAL A 539 2.45 30.61 -13.59
C VAL A 539 3.08 29.27 -13.97
N ARG A 540 2.61 28.67 -15.06
CA ARG A 540 3.08 27.38 -15.57
C ARG A 540 2.99 27.31 -17.07
N THR A 541 3.68 26.34 -17.66
CA THR A 541 3.57 25.97 -19.08
C THR A 541 2.73 24.71 -19.20
N GLU A 542 1.65 24.74 -19.95
CA GLU A 542 0.77 23.61 -20.21
C GLU A 542 0.70 23.32 -21.69
N ILE A 543 0.85 22.05 -22.07
CA ILE A 543 0.90 21.56 -23.45
C ILE A 543 0.00 20.33 -23.57
N ASP A 544 -0.84 20.29 -24.59
CA ASP A 544 -1.61 19.11 -24.98
C ASP A 544 -1.11 18.61 -26.33
N ALA A 545 -1.07 17.28 -26.52
CA ALA A 545 -0.80 16.69 -27.83
C ALA A 545 -1.66 15.44 -28.06
N ALA A 546 -2.12 15.27 -29.30
CA ALA A 546 -2.98 14.15 -29.71
C ALA A 546 -2.93 13.92 -31.23
N LEU A 547 -3.44 12.76 -31.66
CA LEU A 547 -3.76 12.49 -33.07
C LEU A 547 -5.18 12.99 -33.38
N ILE A 548 -5.32 14.15 -33.99
CA ILE A 548 -6.62 14.70 -34.39
C ILE A 548 -6.87 14.38 -35.88
N GLY A 549 -7.93 13.60 -36.13
CA GLY A 549 -8.18 13.12 -37.49
C GLY A 549 -7.00 12.34 -38.08
N GLY A 550 -6.24 11.62 -37.24
CA GLY A 550 -5.07 10.87 -37.64
C GLY A 550 -3.80 11.70 -37.88
N LYS A 551 -3.83 13.00 -37.60
CA LYS A 551 -2.67 13.90 -37.78
C LYS A 551 -2.17 14.40 -36.39
N PRO A 552 -0.85 14.48 -36.18
CA PRO A 552 -0.30 15.08 -34.99
C PRO A 552 -0.79 16.52 -34.79
N ALA A 553 -1.31 16.82 -33.62
CA ALA A 553 -1.69 18.15 -33.19
C ALA A 553 -1.09 18.46 -31.82
N VAL A 554 -0.67 19.69 -31.61
CA VAL A 554 -0.13 20.19 -30.35
C VAL A 554 -0.68 21.57 -30.05
N MET A 555 -1.00 21.83 -28.78
CA MET A 555 -1.49 23.11 -28.32
C MET A 555 -0.78 23.54 -27.04
N VAL A 556 -0.45 24.82 -26.96
CA VAL A 556 0.04 25.47 -25.74
C VAL A 556 -1.15 26.13 -25.03
N ARG A 557 -1.62 25.54 -23.94
CA ARG A 557 -2.71 26.12 -23.11
C ARG A 557 -2.25 27.32 -22.33
N ALA A 558 -1.05 27.20 -21.74
CA ALA A 558 -0.40 28.27 -20.98
C ALA A 558 1.11 28.23 -21.21
N ALA A 559 1.78 29.35 -21.04
CA ALA A 559 3.23 29.44 -21.11
C ALA A 559 3.75 30.43 -20.07
N GLN A 560 4.89 30.09 -19.46
CA GLN A 560 5.65 31.01 -18.59
C GLN A 560 6.43 32.04 -19.43
N GLY A 561 6.80 31.67 -20.64
CA GLY A 561 7.57 32.47 -21.58
C GLY A 561 6.80 32.81 -22.87
N ASP A 562 7.50 32.72 -23.99
CA ASP A 562 6.97 33.10 -25.33
C ASP A 562 6.01 32.04 -25.87
N ARG A 563 4.70 32.29 -25.72
CA ARG A 563 3.64 31.38 -26.17
C ARG A 563 3.59 31.19 -27.71
N SER A 564 4.24 32.06 -28.47
CA SER A 564 4.34 31.88 -29.92
C SER A 564 5.27 30.72 -30.32
N ARG A 565 6.07 30.25 -29.41
CA ARG A 565 7.02 29.14 -29.59
C ARG A 565 6.34 27.79 -29.40
N VAL A 566 5.53 27.39 -30.39
CA VAL A 566 4.82 26.12 -30.33
C VAL A 566 5.81 24.94 -30.40
N PRO A 567 5.66 23.91 -29.53
CA PRO A 567 6.47 22.70 -29.60
C PRO A 567 6.34 22.00 -30.95
N GLN A 568 7.41 21.42 -31.45
CA GLN A 568 7.31 20.43 -32.52
C GLN A 568 6.82 19.11 -31.93
N CYS A 569 5.84 18.51 -32.61
CA CYS A 569 5.27 17.24 -32.18
C CYS A 569 5.18 16.28 -33.36
N ARG A 570 5.80 15.11 -33.20
CA ARG A 570 5.63 13.97 -34.09
C ARG A 570 4.98 12.85 -33.27
N ILE A 571 3.94 12.23 -33.82
CA ILE A 571 3.24 11.12 -33.19
C ILE A 571 3.29 9.95 -34.17
N GLU A 572 3.74 8.81 -33.68
CA GLU A 572 3.96 7.59 -34.46
C GLU A 572 3.16 6.44 -33.85
N ARG A 573 2.37 5.76 -34.67
CA ARG A 573 1.75 4.49 -34.27
C ARG A 573 2.66 3.33 -34.64
N ARG A 574 3.00 2.49 -33.64
CA ARG A 574 3.78 1.27 -33.82
C ARG A 574 2.90 0.05 -33.58
N GLY A 575 2.31 -0.48 -34.67
CA GLY A 575 1.28 -1.51 -34.59
C GLY A 575 -0.05 -0.98 -34.07
N GLU A 576 -0.88 -1.88 -33.54
CA GLU A 576 -2.25 -1.55 -33.10
C GLU A 576 -2.31 -0.86 -31.73
N ARG A 577 -1.36 -1.18 -30.86
CA ARG A 577 -1.43 -0.87 -29.43
C ARG A 577 -0.42 0.15 -28.92
N THR A 578 0.49 0.63 -29.75
CA THR A 578 1.56 1.53 -29.29
C THR A 578 1.52 2.84 -30.03
N VAL A 579 1.53 3.92 -29.26
CA VAL A 579 1.65 5.30 -29.75
C VAL A 579 2.87 5.95 -29.11
N VAL A 580 3.75 6.54 -29.93
CA VAL A 580 4.94 7.24 -29.45
C VAL A 580 4.85 8.70 -29.79
N TYR A 581 4.92 9.53 -28.76
CA TYR A 581 4.93 10.99 -28.88
C TYR A 581 6.37 11.48 -28.77
N HIS A 582 6.84 12.23 -29.78
CA HIS A 582 8.13 12.91 -29.75
C HIS A 582 7.86 14.41 -29.72
N LEU A 583 8.27 15.06 -28.65
CA LEU A 583 8.10 16.50 -28.46
C LEU A 583 9.45 17.19 -28.35
N THR A 584 9.61 18.28 -29.10
CA THR A 584 10.71 19.22 -28.96
C THR A 584 10.13 20.53 -28.42
N ILE A 585 10.37 20.80 -27.15
CA ILE A 585 9.74 21.90 -26.38
C ILE A 585 10.77 23.02 -26.21
N PRO A 586 10.64 24.18 -26.86
CA PRO A 586 11.63 25.24 -26.81
C PRO A 586 11.83 25.83 -25.41
N ALA A 587 13.07 26.07 -25.00
CA ALA A 587 13.41 26.71 -23.73
C ALA A 587 12.69 28.05 -23.53
N ARG A 588 12.50 28.80 -24.59
CA ARG A 588 11.78 30.09 -24.60
C ARG A 588 10.30 29.96 -24.18
N LEU A 589 9.68 28.81 -24.37
CA LEU A 589 8.31 28.56 -23.91
C LEU A 589 8.20 28.54 -22.38
N PHE A 590 9.29 28.16 -21.69
CA PHE A 590 9.42 28.20 -20.23
C PHE A 590 9.91 29.57 -19.71
N GLY A 591 10.18 30.53 -20.58
CA GLY A 591 10.82 31.80 -20.20
C GLY A 591 12.34 31.70 -20.01
N LEU A 592 12.93 30.57 -20.38
CA LEU A 592 14.36 30.32 -20.28
C LEU A 592 15.08 30.73 -21.57
N LYS A 593 16.31 31.21 -21.44
CA LYS A 593 17.20 31.50 -22.58
C LYS A 593 17.76 30.21 -23.17
N ALA A 594 18.11 29.29 -22.30
CA ALA A 594 18.70 27.99 -22.64
C ALA A 594 18.48 27.01 -21.47
N PHE A 595 18.70 25.71 -21.74
CA PHE A 595 18.90 24.69 -20.73
C PHE A 595 20.39 24.44 -20.55
N ASP A 596 20.85 24.49 -19.32
CA ASP A 596 22.22 24.21 -18.94
C ASP A 596 22.25 23.07 -17.91
N SER A 597 23.38 22.36 -17.78
CA SER A 597 23.60 21.38 -16.72
C SER A 597 23.35 22.01 -15.33
N GLY A 598 22.67 21.31 -14.46
CA GLY A 598 22.24 21.81 -13.16
C GLY A 598 20.91 22.56 -13.18
N ALA A 599 20.32 22.84 -14.36
CA ALA A 599 18.97 23.39 -14.43
C ALA A 599 17.94 22.41 -13.86
N MET A 600 16.83 22.94 -13.37
CA MET A 600 15.72 22.16 -12.82
C MET A 600 14.38 22.74 -13.26
N LEU A 601 13.45 21.85 -13.62
CA LEU A 601 12.03 22.15 -13.82
C LEU A 601 11.19 21.25 -12.95
N THR A 602 10.06 21.72 -12.49
CA THR A 602 9.01 20.85 -11.97
C THR A 602 8.03 20.50 -13.08
N GLY A 603 7.46 19.30 -13.07
CA GLY A 603 6.50 18.90 -14.09
C GLY A 603 5.65 17.71 -13.74
N SER A 604 4.54 17.63 -14.42
CA SER A 604 3.61 16.50 -14.39
C SER A 604 3.20 16.13 -15.81
N LEU A 605 3.18 14.84 -16.10
CA LEU A 605 2.80 14.27 -17.39
C LEU A 605 1.57 13.40 -17.20
N LEU A 606 0.61 13.46 -18.10
CA LEU A 606 -0.66 12.77 -18.02
C LEU A 606 -1.04 12.18 -19.37
N ILE A 607 -1.51 10.93 -19.37
CA ILE A 607 -2.07 10.22 -20.53
C ILE A 607 -3.56 10.03 -20.28
N ASN A 608 -4.42 10.60 -21.11
CA ASN A 608 -5.85 10.36 -21.05
C ASN A 608 -6.21 9.02 -21.70
N ASP A 609 -7.22 8.36 -21.16
CA ASP A 609 -7.70 7.04 -21.54
C ASP A 609 -9.18 7.08 -21.91
N ASN A 610 -9.51 6.58 -23.13
CA ASN A 610 -10.86 6.50 -23.64
C ASN A 610 -11.07 5.27 -24.54
N ASP A 611 -11.78 4.26 -24.04
CA ASP A 611 -12.12 3.03 -24.76
C ASP A 611 -13.41 3.14 -25.63
N GLY A 612 -13.80 4.35 -26.02
CA GLY A 612 -14.98 4.58 -26.88
C GLY A 612 -16.24 5.02 -26.15
N ASN A 613 -16.26 5.04 -24.82
CA ASN A 613 -17.40 5.46 -23.99
C ASN A 613 -17.16 6.78 -23.22
N GLY A 614 -16.29 7.62 -23.73
CA GLY A 614 -15.84 8.85 -23.08
C GLY A 614 -14.57 8.63 -22.25
N ARG A 615 -14.04 9.71 -21.67
CA ARG A 615 -12.81 9.67 -20.87
C ARG A 615 -12.97 8.75 -19.66
N LYS A 616 -12.37 7.58 -19.73
CA LYS A 616 -12.41 6.54 -18.70
C LYS A 616 -11.57 6.91 -17.48
N GLY A 617 -10.37 7.44 -17.72
CA GLY A 617 -9.40 7.79 -16.69
C GLY A 617 -8.17 8.46 -17.26
N PHE A 618 -7.10 8.41 -16.49
CA PHE A 618 -5.78 8.84 -16.95
C PHE A 618 -4.64 8.20 -16.17
N LEU A 619 -3.53 8.02 -16.83
CA LEU A 619 -2.27 7.60 -16.22
C LEU A 619 -1.38 8.84 -16.02
N SER A 620 -0.68 8.98 -14.90
CA SER A 620 0.15 10.14 -14.63
C SER A 620 1.53 9.81 -14.06
N TRP A 621 2.50 10.68 -14.40
CA TRP A 621 3.79 10.80 -13.73
C TRP A 621 3.84 12.16 -13.04
N GLY A 622 3.79 12.18 -11.71
CA GLY A 622 3.45 13.36 -10.94
C GLY A 622 1.95 13.64 -10.95
N SER A 623 1.42 14.07 -9.82
CA SER A 623 0.05 14.56 -9.69
C SER A 623 0.01 16.06 -10.05
N GLY A 624 -1.12 16.71 -9.91
CA GLY A 624 -1.19 18.17 -10.08
C GLY A 624 -1.67 18.65 -11.44
N ILE A 625 -2.01 17.73 -12.36
CA ILE A 625 -2.85 17.99 -13.54
C ILE A 625 -3.94 16.92 -13.62
N GLY A 626 -4.98 17.17 -14.41
CA GLY A 626 -6.08 16.21 -14.56
C GLY A 626 -7.31 16.60 -13.74
N ILE A 627 -7.24 16.69 -12.42
CA ILE A 627 -8.37 17.08 -11.56
C ILE A 627 -8.11 18.43 -10.92
N HIS A 628 -6.94 18.62 -10.34
CA HIS A 628 -6.52 19.88 -9.73
C HIS A 628 -5.26 20.40 -10.40
N LYS A 629 -5.17 21.73 -10.56
CA LYS A 629 -3.98 22.39 -11.06
C LYS A 629 -3.09 22.79 -9.88
N ASP A 630 -2.31 21.85 -9.37
CA ASP A 630 -1.44 22.04 -8.18
C ASP A 630 0.04 21.74 -8.51
N PRO A 631 0.84 22.77 -8.82
CA PRO A 631 2.27 22.59 -9.09
C PRO A 631 3.09 22.04 -7.92
N GLY A 632 2.60 22.15 -6.67
CA GLY A 632 3.25 21.54 -5.51
C GLY A 632 3.24 20.00 -5.53
N LEU A 633 2.44 19.39 -6.43
CA LEU A 633 2.36 17.95 -6.63
C LEU A 633 3.13 17.47 -7.87
N TYR A 634 3.88 18.35 -8.53
CA TYR A 634 4.72 18.00 -9.67
C TYR A 634 5.94 17.20 -9.22
N ASN A 635 6.55 16.51 -10.15
CA ASN A 635 7.85 15.84 -9.98
C ASN A 635 8.97 16.74 -10.48
N LEU A 636 10.23 16.34 -10.28
CA LEU A 636 11.39 17.16 -10.60
C LEU A 636 12.16 16.60 -11.80
N PHE A 637 12.43 17.46 -12.77
CA PHE A 637 13.34 17.21 -13.88
C PHE A 637 14.69 17.89 -13.55
N ILE A 638 15.77 17.12 -13.59
CA ILE A 638 17.12 17.57 -13.27
C ILE A 638 18.00 17.41 -14.51
N PHE A 639 18.50 18.51 -15.03
CA PHE A 639 19.34 18.54 -16.22
C PHE A 639 20.79 18.24 -15.82
N LYS A 640 21.38 17.21 -16.42
CA LYS A 640 22.74 16.73 -16.09
C LYS A 640 23.80 17.31 -17.02
#